data_63ab318e3ff80839c4d220d98bd2deb7
#
_entry.id   63ab318e3ff80839c4d220d98bd2deb7
#
_cell.length_a   1.000
_cell.length_b   1.000
_cell.length_c   1.000
_cell.angle_alpha   90.00
_cell.angle_beta   90.00
_cell.angle_gamma   90.00
#
_symmetry.space_group_name_H-M   'P 1'
#
loop_
_entity.id
_entity.type
_entity.pdbx_description
1 polymer ?
#
loop_
_entity_poly.entity_id
_entity_poly.type
_entity_poly.pdbx_seq_one_letter_code
_entity_poly.pdbx_strand_id
1 'polypeptide(L)'
;MHGFKLFDRFKSTQVHALTPQDNNSGSRGKLSKSKFTNSGSGAQALLPYGLPTTELLEPPIDSYLKPIDYVESLAEIHRRLNTCSLTDKSILCIEQYSILRGLGDPKLRRRCLCAARQYAFDVHSKAVLSAWLRFERREDEFIGVSSKDCSGYILECPKAALVSGYDPNSIYDRCQCGQDDLEAFSSQMLVGNESSSLEEDGDVSFCIGDELVHCVRFKIASLSGPFKAMLYGSFVESRRDKIDFSKTGISVEGMRAVEVYSRTRRVAMEENMALSTTVMLLEGLEEFATEKWQKALALHQLGCVMLERKEYKGAQFYFEAAVDAGHVYSLAGVARTKYKQGQQYSAFRLMNSLIFEYKPVGWMYQERSLYGVGREKIMDLNTATELDPTLSFPYKFRAVMKVEEKQIRAAIQEIDKIIGFKLSPDCLELRAWFVIALEDYESALRDIRALLTLKPNYMMFNGKVSGDHLVELLNHRVQQWSLADCWMQLYERWSSVDDIGSLAVIHQMLVNDPAKSLLWFRQSLLLLRLNCQKAAMRCLRLARNHSSSVHERLIYEGWLLYDTGHREEALSRAEKSISIQRSFEAFFLKAYTLADTNLDPESSSTVIQLLEEALRCPSDGLRKGQALNNLGSIYVDCGKLDQAADCYKTALNIKHTRAHQGLARVYHIKNQQKAAFDEMTKLIEKAHYSASAYEKRSEYCDREQAKDDLNMATLLDPLRTYPYRYRAAVLMDDQKEAEALEELTKAIAFKPELQMLHLRAAFYESMGDKTSALQDCEAALCLDPNHSDTLDLYNRTQDQATRSI
;
A
#
# COMPACT_ATOMS: atom_id res chain seq x y z
N MET A 1 -11.90 -9.07 -4.43
CA MET A 1 -10.51 -8.60 -4.41
C MET A 1 -10.15 -7.74 -3.21
N HIS A 2 -11.05 -7.16 -2.55
CA HIS A 2 -10.82 -6.22 -1.46
C HIS A 2 -10.90 -6.80 -0.06
N GLY A 3 -11.46 -7.93 0.08
CA GLY A 3 -11.23 -8.75 1.25
C GLY A 3 -9.74 -8.94 1.57
N PHE A 4 -8.86 -8.87 0.58
CA PHE A 4 -7.42 -9.13 0.71
C PHE A 4 -6.66 -8.17 1.62
N LYS A 5 -6.91 -6.88 1.50
CA LYS A 5 -6.25 -5.91 2.38
C LYS A 5 -6.91 -5.85 3.77
N LEU A 6 -8.18 -6.31 3.88
CA LEU A 6 -8.79 -6.57 5.17
C LEU A 6 -8.01 -7.69 5.91
N PHE A 7 -7.61 -8.75 5.20
CA PHE A 7 -6.93 -9.90 5.79
C PHE A 7 -5.58 -9.57 6.41
N ASP A 8 -4.79 -8.73 5.77
CA ASP A 8 -3.52 -8.25 6.38
C ASP A 8 -3.75 -7.50 7.69
N ARG A 9 -4.93 -6.88 7.87
CA ARG A 9 -5.30 -6.25 9.14
C ARG A 9 -5.77 -7.25 10.20
N PHE A 10 -6.44 -8.33 9.79
CA PHE A 10 -6.92 -9.34 10.72
C PHE A 10 -5.80 -10.20 11.33
N LYS A 11 -4.73 -10.48 10.59
CA LYS A 11 -3.60 -11.28 11.08
C LYS A 11 -2.92 -10.72 12.32
N SER A 12 -3.01 -9.40 12.53
CA SER A 12 -2.37 -8.74 13.67
C SER A 12 -3.23 -8.71 14.94
N THR A 13 -4.51 -9.04 14.87
CA THR A 13 -5.48 -8.86 15.97
C THR A 13 -6.01 -10.16 16.56
N GLN A 14 -5.88 -11.30 15.87
CA GLN A 14 -6.52 -12.56 16.28
C GLN A 14 -5.89 -13.33 17.47
N VAL A 15 -4.88 -12.80 18.11
CA VAL A 15 -4.21 -13.53 19.22
C VAL A 15 -4.92 -13.37 20.58
N HIS A 16 -6.01 -12.59 20.67
CA HIS A 16 -6.58 -12.20 21.98
C HIS A 16 -7.95 -12.75 22.35
N ALA A 17 -8.59 -13.58 21.56
CA ALA A 17 -9.83 -14.20 21.99
C ALA A 17 -9.58 -15.66 22.37
N LEU A 18 -9.85 -15.97 23.64
CA LEU A 18 -10.03 -17.26 24.26
C LEU A 18 -8.88 -17.81 25.11
N THR A 19 -8.93 -17.46 26.37
CA THR A 19 -8.66 -18.44 27.43
C THR A 19 -9.98 -18.80 28.11
N PRO A 20 -10.50 -19.99 27.94
CA PRO A 20 -11.34 -20.61 28.99
C PRO A 20 -10.42 -21.17 30.06
N GLN A 21 -10.63 -20.73 31.28
CA GLN A 21 -10.22 -21.51 32.43
C GLN A 21 -10.87 -22.88 32.31
N ASP A 22 -10.09 -23.92 32.32
CA ASP A 22 -10.47 -25.11 33.08
C ASP A 22 -9.29 -26.02 33.39
N ASN A 23 -9.43 -26.63 34.54
CA ASN A 23 -8.48 -27.33 35.38
C ASN A 23 -8.05 -28.73 34.87
N ASN A 24 -6.85 -29.09 35.28
CA ASN A 24 -6.38 -30.43 35.66
C ASN A 24 -6.17 -31.51 34.58
N SER A 25 -4.93 -31.81 34.30
CA SER A 25 -4.27 -33.01 34.86
C SER A 25 -2.96 -33.28 34.12
N GLY A 26 -1.96 -33.59 34.82
CA GLY A 26 -0.54 -33.69 34.56
C GLY A 26 -0.11 -34.61 33.43
N SER A 27 0.95 -34.18 32.79
CA SER A 27 2.08 -35.01 32.43
C SER A 27 3.34 -34.17 32.30
N ARG A 28 4.37 -34.56 33.05
CA ARG A 28 5.68 -33.96 33.09
C ARG A 28 6.42 -34.24 31.78
N GLY A 29 6.54 -33.22 30.92
CA GLY A 29 7.51 -33.17 29.87
C GLY A 29 8.68 -32.30 30.29
N LYS A 30 9.89 -32.85 30.31
CA LYS A 30 11.12 -32.17 30.73
C LYS A 30 11.49 -31.09 29.71
N LEU A 31 11.29 -29.81 30.10
CA LEU A 31 11.94 -28.70 29.41
C LEU A 31 13.45 -28.72 29.76
N SER A 32 14.29 -28.88 28.75
CA SER A 32 15.73 -28.73 28.89
C SER A 32 16.04 -27.24 29.20
N LYS A 33 16.57 -27.00 30.39
CA LYS A 33 17.10 -25.71 30.81
C LYS A 33 18.38 -25.43 30.02
N SER A 34 18.30 -24.58 29.00
CA SER A 34 19.47 -23.90 28.48
C SER A 34 19.90 -22.83 29.49
N LYS A 35 21.04 -23.02 30.11
CA LYS A 35 21.67 -22.02 30.98
C LYS A 35 22.12 -20.83 30.15
N PHE A 36 21.37 -19.74 30.22
CA PHE A 36 21.87 -18.42 29.87
C PHE A 36 22.63 -17.88 31.09
N THR A 37 23.89 -17.62 30.92
CA THR A 37 24.75 -16.98 31.92
C THR A 37 24.40 -15.49 31.99
N ASN A 38 24.18 -15.00 33.19
CA ASN A 38 23.91 -13.62 33.57
C ASN A 38 24.82 -12.60 32.91
N SER A 39 24.23 -11.72 32.12
CA SER A 39 24.68 -10.34 31.93
C SER A 39 23.45 -9.50 31.59
N GLY A 40 23.00 -8.66 32.50
CA GLY A 40 22.01 -7.62 32.26
C GLY A 40 20.60 -7.87 32.80
N SER A 41 20.33 -7.49 34.05
CA SER A 41 19.01 -7.49 34.68
C SER A 41 18.00 -6.52 34.02
N GLY A 42 18.44 -5.74 33.02
CA GLY A 42 17.62 -4.72 32.35
C GLY A 42 16.83 -5.23 31.15
N ALA A 43 17.46 -6.04 30.29
CA ALA A 43 16.79 -6.53 29.07
C ALA A 43 15.74 -7.60 29.35
N GLN A 44 15.92 -8.42 30.39
CA GLN A 44 14.95 -9.44 30.79
C GLN A 44 13.61 -8.89 31.26
N ALA A 45 13.59 -7.68 31.84
CA ALA A 45 12.34 -7.02 32.24
C ALA A 45 11.54 -6.47 31.06
N LEU A 46 12.21 -6.14 29.96
CA LEU A 46 11.59 -5.60 28.72
C LEU A 46 11.25 -6.68 27.69
N LEU A 47 11.84 -7.86 27.79
CA LEU A 47 11.59 -9.03 26.94
C LEU A 47 11.05 -10.22 27.76
N PRO A 48 9.96 -10.06 28.52
CA PRO A 48 9.43 -11.13 29.34
C PRO A 48 8.96 -12.35 28.55
N TYR A 49 8.81 -12.20 27.24
CA TYR A 49 8.29 -13.22 26.31
C TYR A 49 9.38 -13.87 25.46
N GLY A 50 10.66 -13.54 25.68
CA GLY A 50 11.77 -14.04 24.90
C GLY A 50 11.92 -13.36 23.53
N LEU A 51 12.78 -13.91 22.69
CA LEU A 51 12.95 -13.47 21.30
C LEU A 51 12.01 -14.24 20.36
N PRO A 52 11.71 -13.72 19.16
CA PRO A 52 10.90 -14.45 18.20
C PRO A 52 11.60 -15.71 17.75
N THR A 53 10.82 -16.75 17.42
CA THR A 53 11.31 -18.02 16.90
C THR A 53 10.79 -18.27 15.49
N THR A 54 11.54 -19.04 14.70
CA THR A 54 11.16 -19.38 13.32
C THR A 54 9.84 -20.15 13.22
N GLU A 55 9.43 -20.85 14.28
CA GLU A 55 8.17 -21.60 14.34
C GLU A 55 6.91 -20.71 14.31
N LEU A 56 7.05 -19.43 14.68
CA LEU A 56 5.94 -18.46 14.70
C LEU A 56 5.75 -17.72 13.37
N LEU A 57 6.67 -17.94 12.42
CA LEU A 57 6.64 -17.25 11.14
C LEU A 57 5.99 -18.11 10.06
N GLU A 58 4.98 -17.55 9.40
CA GLU A 58 4.34 -18.14 8.23
C GLU A 58 4.35 -17.15 7.05
N PRO A 59 4.53 -17.65 5.80
CA PRO A 59 4.43 -16.79 4.63
C PRO A 59 2.99 -16.29 4.44
N PRO A 60 2.80 -15.08 3.91
CA PRO A 60 1.48 -14.54 3.64
C PRO A 60 0.77 -15.30 2.51
N ILE A 61 -0.53 -15.50 2.63
CA ILE A 61 -1.35 -16.22 1.64
C ILE A 61 -1.66 -15.34 0.41
N ASP A 62 -1.66 -14.03 0.58
CA ASP A 62 -1.94 -13.04 -0.48
C ASP A 62 -0.92 -13.04 -1.63
N SER A 63 0.27 -13.63 -1.43
CA SER A 63 1.23 -13.82 -2.53
C SER A 63 0.71 -14.68 -3.68
N TYR A 64 -0.29 -15.54 -3.44
CA TYR A 64 -0.90 -16.40 -4.47
C TYR A 64 -1.71 -15.66 -5.52
N LEU A 65 -1.90 -14.37 -5.36
CA LEU A 65 -2.69 -13.54 -6.29
C LEU A 65 -1.86 -12.91 -7.39
N LYS A 66 -0.55 -12.92 -7.25
CA LYS A 66 0.32 -12.43 -8.31
C LYS A 66 0.20 -13.39 -9.50
N PRO A 67 -0.12 -12.94 -10.72
CA PRO A 67 -0.13 -13.79 -11.88
C PRO A 67 1.23 -14.47 -12.07
N ILE A 68 1.24 -15.67 -12.65
CA ILE A 68 2.49 -16.41 -12.92
C ILE A 68 3.27 -15.70 -14.01
N ASP A 69 2.59 -15.17 -15.01
CA ASP A 69 3.21 -14.39 -16.07
C ASP A 69 2.42 -13.11 -16.34
N TYR A 70 2.98 -11.99 -15.88
CA TYR A 70 2.41 -10.66 -16.13
C TYR A 70 2.40 -10.31 -17.61
N VAL A 71 3.44 -10.75 -18.34
CA VAL A 71 3.61 -10.39 -19.76
C VAL A 71 2.53 -11.07 -20.60
N GLU A 72 2.34 -12.36 -20.40
CA GLU A 72 1.30 -13.12 -21.08
C GLU A 72 -0.09 -12.56 -20.75
N SER A 73 -0.37 -12.30 -19.47
CA SER A 73 -1.66 -11.77 -19.04
C SER A 73 -1.96 -10.39 -19.62
N LEU A 74 -0.98 -9.49 -19.62
CA LEU A 74 -1.14 -8.13 -20.15
C LEU A 74 -1.25 -8.13 -21.68
N ALA A 75 -0.44 -8.94 -22.37
CA ALA A 75 -0.50 -9.08 -23.83
C ALA A 75 -1.86 -9.66 -24.29
N GLU A 76 -2.39 -10.65 -23.57
CA GLU A 76 -3.71 -11.22 -23.87
C GLU A 76 -4.82 -10.18 -23.65
N ILE A 77 -4.79 -9.42 -22.58
CA ILE A 77 -5.75 -8.33 -22.37
C ILE A 77 -5.65 -7.29 -23.49
N HIS A 78 -4.44 -6.92 -23.90
CA HIS A 78 -4.25 -5.97 -25.00
C HIS A 78 -4.89 -6.49 -26.29
N ARG A 79 -4.65 -7.74 -26.68
CA ARG A 79 -5.25 -8.38 -27.85
C ARG A 79 -6.77 -8.40 -27.77
N ARG A 80 -7.33 -8.80 -26.64
CA ARG A 80 -8.78 -8.83 -26.39
C ARG A 80 -9.40 -7.44 -26.42
N LEU A 81 -8.76 -6.40 -25.87
CA LEU A 81 -9.24 -5.01 -25.93
C LEU A 81 -9.33 -4.48 -27.36
N ASN A 82 -8.45 -4.93 -28.25
CA ASN A 82 -8.44 -4.53 -29.65
C ASN A 82 -9.49 -5.28 -30.52
N THR A 83 -9.92 -6.46 -30.09
CA THR A 83 -10.83 -7.34 -30.85
C THR A 83 -12.25 -7.41 -30.28
N CYS A 84 -12.47 -7.02 -29.04
CA CYS A 84 -13.75 -7.16 -28.36
C CYS A 84 -14.80 -6.10 -28.75
N SER A 85 -16.05 -6.37 -28.41
CA SER A 85 -17.15 -5.41 -28.54
C SER A 85 -16.97 -4.21 -27.58
N LEU A 86 -17.62 -3.08 -27.85
CA LEU A 86 -17.56 -1.91 -26.96
C LEU A 86 -18.09 -2.19 -25.55
N THR A 87 -19.07 -3.09 -25.44
CA THR A 87 -19.67 -3.50 -24.16
C THR A 87 -18.68 -4.30 -23.31
N ASP A 88 -17.87 -5.16 -23.93
CA ASP A 88 -16.93 -6.01 -23.22
C ASP A 88 -15.67 -5.24 -22.76
N LYS A 89 -15.37 -4.09 -23.38
CA LYS A 89 -14.22 -3.26 -23.03
C LYS A 89 -14.22 -2.81 -21.58
N SER A 90 -15.38 -2.48 -21.02
CA SER A 90 -15.48 -2.09 -19.61
C SER A 90 -15.03 -3.22 -18.68
N ILE A 91 -15.50 -4.45 -18.94
CA ILE A 91 -15.14 -5.63 -18.14
C ILE A 91 -13.66 -5.96 -18.27
N LEU A 92 -13.11 -5.89 -19.50
CA LEU A 92 -11.68 -6.11 -19.75
C LEU A 92 -10.78 -5.06 -19.06
N CYS A 93 -11.20 -3.80 -19.02
CA CYS A 93 -10.47 -2.77 -18.25
C CYS A 93 -10.51 -3.04 -16.74
N ILE A 94 -11.57 -3.64 -16.21
CA ILE A 94 -11.64 -4.09 -14.82
C ILE A 94 -10.76 -5.32 -14.59
N GLU A 95 -10.68 -6.24 -15.55
CA GLU A 95 -9.75 -7.37 -15.50
C GLU A 95 -8.29 -6.88 -15.51
N GLN A 96 -7.96 -5.93 -16.37
CA GLN A 96 -6.66 -5.26 -16.38
C GLN A 96 -6.36 -4.59 -15.02
N TYR A 97 -7.31 -3.85 -14.47
CA TYR A 97 -7.20 -3.29 -13.13
C TYR A 97 -6.87 -4.36 -12.08
N SER A 98 -7.51 -5.52 -12.16
CA SER A 98 -7.30 -6.61 -11.20
C SER A 98 -5.88 -7.17 -11.25
N ILE A 99 -5.29 -7.28 -12.43
CA ILE A 99 -3.91 -7.72 -12.63
C ILE A 99 -2.93 -6.64 -12.13
N LEU A 100 -3.12 -5.39 -12.54
CA LEU A 100 -2.24 -4.28 -12.20
C LEU A 100 -2.29 -3.89 -10.72
N ARG A 101 -3.34 -4.28 -10.01
CA ARG A 101 -3.44 -4.10 -8.58
C ARG A 101 -2.33 -4.83 -7.81
N GLY A 102 -1.92 -5.99 -8.28
CA GLY A 102 -0.79 -6.75 -7.73
C GLY A 102 0.54 -6.00 -7.79
N LEU A 103 0.68 -5.02 -8.69
CA LEU A 103 1.89 -4.20 -8.87
C LEU A 103 1.98 -3.01 -7.89
N GLY A 104 0.88 -2.65 -7.24
CA GLY A 104 0.88 -1.57 -6.25
C GLY A 104 0.93 -0.14 -6.80
N ASP A 105 0.86 0.07 -8.13
CA ASP A 105 0.84 1.40 -8.74
C ASP A 105 -0.58 2.01 -8.75
N PRO A 106 -0.85 3.06 -7.95
CA PRO A 106 -2.19 3.65 -7.86
C PRO A 106 -2.58 4.43 -9.14
N LYS A 107 -1.62 4.99 -9.87
CA LYS A 107 -1.92 5.76 -11.09
C LYS A 107 -2.39 4.83 -12.21
N LEU A 108 -1.71 3.71 -12.42
CA LEU A 108 -2.12 2.70 -13.41
C LEU A 108 -3.49 2.12 -13.07
N ARG A 109 -3.74 1.80 -11.81
CA ARG A 109 -5.04 1.27 -11.36
C ARG A 109 -6.19 2.22 -11.66
N ARG A 110 -6.04 3.51 -11.32
CA ARG A 110 -7.05 4.53 -11.62
C ARG A 110 -7.30 4.69 -13.12
N ARG A 111 -6.25 4.67 -13.91
CA ARG A 111 -6.36 4.78 -15.37
C ARG A 111 -7.21 3.65 -15.95
N CYS A 112 -7.06 2.41 -15.48
CA CYS A 112 -7.91 1.30 -15.90
C CYS A 112 -9.37 1.50 -15.52
N LEU A 113 -9.66 1.97 -14.31
CA LEU A 113 -11.03 2.26 -13.88
C LEU A 113 -11.65 3.45 -14.63
N CYS A 114 -10.86 4.48 -14.94
CA CYS A 114 -11.30 5.59 -15.79
C CYS A 114 -11.59 5.13 -17.23
N ALA A 115 -10.75 4.24 -17.79
CA ALA A 115 -11.01 3.64 -19.09
C ALA A 115 -12.27 2.76 -19.07
N ALA A 116 -12.44 1.94 -18.03
CA ALA A 116 -13.64 1.13 -17.84
C ALA A 116 -14.92 1.99 -17.84
N ARG A 117 -14.86 3.19 -17.24
CA ARG A 117 -15.97 4.14 -17.20
C ARG A 117 -16.39 4.62 -18.58
N GLN A 118 -15.44 4.84 -19.48
CA GLN A 118 -15.75 5.30 -20.84
C GLN A 118 -16.56 4.27 -21.65
N TYR A 119 -16.45 2.99 -21.28
CA TYR A 119 -17.10 1.87 -21.97
C TYR A 119 -18.26 1.24 -21.19
N ALA A 120 -18.61 1.74 -20.02
CA ALA A 120 -19.72 1.22 -19.21
C ALA A 120 -21.07 1.76 -19.67
N PHE A 121 -21.65 1.19 -20.72
CA PHE A 121 -22.92 1.64 -21.30
C PHE A 121 -24.14 0.96 -20.70
N ASP A 122 -24.02 -0.32 -20.32
CA ASP A 122 -25.10 -1.10 -19.76
C ASP A 122 -25.18 -1.04 -18.23
N VAL A 123 -26.31 -1.42 -17.66
CA VAL A 123 -26.57 -1.36 -16.21
C VAL A 123 -25.63 -2.26 -15.43
N HIS A 124 -25.29 -3.43 -15.97
CA HIS A 124 -24.43 -4.40 -15.32
C HIS A 124 -22.97 -3.87 -15.23
N SER A 125 -22.41 -3.43 -16.36
CA SER A 125 -21.05 -2.82 -16.40
C SER A 125 -20.94 -1.61 -15.47
N LYS A 126 -22.01 -0.76 -15.42
CA LYS A 126 -22.07 0.37 -14.50
C LYS A 126 -22.09 -0.07 -13.04
N ALA A 127 -22.85 -1.11 -12.69
CA ALA A 127 -22.93 -1.62 -11.33
C ALA A 127 -21.58 -2.21 -10.86
N VAL A 128 -20.94 -3.03 -11.71
CA VAL A 128 -19.64 -3.63 -11.42
C VAL A 128 -18.56 -2.55 -11.26
N LEU A 129 -18.52 -1.59 -12.17
CA LEU A 129 -17.59 -0.47 -12.10
C LEU A 129 -17.81 0.39 -10.86
N SER A 130 -19.08 0.67 -10.52
CA SER A 130 -19.41 1.43 -9.31
C SER A 130 -18.95 0.72 -8.04
N ALA A 131 -19.08 -0.61 -7.98
CA ALA A 131 -18.57 -1.40 -6.86
C ALA A 131 -17.05 -1.27 -6.75
N TRP A 132 -16.31 -1.33 -7.86
CA TRP A 132 -14.87 -1.18 -7.88
C TRP A 132 -14.39 0.25 -7.56
N LEU A 133 -15.04 1.28 -8.08
CA LEU A 133 -14.72 2.68 -7.77
C LEU A 133 -14.95 3.01 -6.29
N ARG A 134 -16.10 2.59 -5.74
CA ARG A 134 -16.40 2.75 -4.32
C ARG A 134 -15.36 2.10 -3.45
N PHE A 135 -14.91 0.99 -3.87
CA PHE A 135 -13.95 0.22 -3.17
C PHE A 135 -12.53 0.82 -3.21
N GLU A 136 -12.03 1.35 -4.33
CA GLU A 136 -10.80 2.12 -4.38
C GLU A 136 -10.88 3.37 -3.48
N ARG A 137 -12.01 4.10 -3.53
CA ARG A 137 -12.25 5.26 -2.65
C ARG A 137 -12.20 4.88 -1.18
N ARG A 138 -12.73 3.73 -0.80
CA ARG A 138 -12.75 3.31 0.60
C ARG A 138 -11.43 2.89 1.15
N GLU A 139 -10.54 2.37 0.35
CA GLU A 139 -9.18 2.20 0.80
C GLU A 139 -8.61 3.54 1.29
N ASP A 140 -8.99 4.64 0.65
CA ASP A 140 -8.59 5.99 1.05
C ASP A 140 -9.41 6.53 2.25
N GLU A 141 -10.71 6.25 2.34
CA GLU A 141 -11.61 6.68 3.41
C GLU A 141 -11.46 5.90 4.72
N PHE A 142 -11.07 4.64 4.66
CA PHE A 142 -10.86 3.78 5.83
C PHE A 142 -9.85 4.32 6.84
N ILE A 143 -9.07 5.29 6.44
CA ILE A 143 -7.96 5.85 7.21
C ILE A 143 -8.39 7.01 8.10
N GLY A 144 -9.67 7.42 8.05
CA GLY A 144 -10.15 8.66 8.66
C GLY A 144 -10.95 8.54 9.95
N VAL A 145 -11.10 7.36 10.53
CA VAL A 145 -11.93 7.18 11.73
C VAL A 145 -11.13 7.51 13.00
N SER A 146 -11.75 8.29 13.89
CA SER A 146 -11.22 8.70 15.18
C SER A 146 -10.76 7.51 16.03
N SER A 147 -9.67 7.68 16.75
CA SER A 147 -9.06 6.63 17.60
C SER A 147 -9.96 6.10 18.73
N LYS A 148 -11.11 6.69 18.99
CA LYS A 148 -12.08 6.22 19.98
C LYS A 148 -13.11 5.24 19.41
N ASP A 149 -13.29 5.24 18.08
CA ASP A 149 -14.31 4.44 17.40
C ASP A 149 -13.72 3.33 16.53
N CYS A 150 -12.42 3.06 16.68
CA CYS A 150 -11.68 2.13 15.80
C CYS A 150 -11.88 0.64 16.10
N SER A 151 -12.89 0.26 16.86
CA SER A 151 -13.25 -1.16 17.05
C SER A 151 -14.08 -1.73 15.88
N GLY A 152 -14.49 -0.92 14.92
CA GLY A 152 -15.36 -1.33 13.82
C GLY A 152 -14.83 -1.00 12.41
N TYR A 153 -15.09 -1.89 11.48
CA TYR A 153 -14.83 -1.70 10.05
C TYR A 153 -16.10 -1.21 9.37
N ILE A 154 -15.95 -0.21 8.48
CA ILE A 154 -17.07 0.30 7.69
C ILE A 154 -17.06 -0.41 6.33
N LEU A 155 -18.08 -1.23 6.07
CA LEU A 155 -18.29 -1.94 4.81
C LEU A 155 -19.65 -1.56 4.22
N GLU A 156 -19.73 -1.17 2.93
CA GLU A 156 -20.97 -1.15 2.17
C GLU A 156 -21.09 -2.45 1.40
N CYS A 157 -22.22 -3.06 1.49
CA CYS A 157 -22.49 -4.31 0.79
C CYS A 157 -22.74 -4.03 -0.70
N PRO A 158 -21.91 -4.53 -1.65
CA PRO A 158 -22.21 -4.44 -3.08
C PRO A 158 -23.59 -5.02 -3.41
N LYS A 159 -24.01 -6.07 -2.70
CA LYS A 159 -25.32 -6.69 -2.82
C LYS A 159 -26.46 -5.76 -2.41
N ALA A 160 -26.28 -4.96 -1.37
CA ALA A 160 -27.28 -3.95 -0.98
C ALA A 160 -27.42 -2.83 -2.01
N ALA A 161 -26.33 -2.46 -2.70
CA ALA A 161 -26.37 -1.51 -3.80
C ALA A 161 -27.10 -2.06 -5.04
N LEU A 162 -27.00 -3.37 -5.32
CA LEU A 162 -27.68 -4.05 -6.41
C LEU A 162 -29.16 -4.35 -6.11
N VAL A 163 -29.50 -4.70 -4.87
CA VAL A 163 -30.85 -5.15 -4.45
C VAL A 163 -31.74 -3.98 -4.03
N SER A 164 -31.19 -2.83 -3.61
CA SER A 164 -31.96 -1.69 -3.10
C SER A 164 -32.69 -0.87 -4.18
N GLY A 165 -32.70 -1.28 -5.45
CA GLY A 165 -33.26 -0.49 -6.55
C GLY A 165 -32.55 0.85 -6.73
N TYR A 166 -31.34 0.94 -6.31
CA TYR A 166 -30.48 2.13 -6.45
C TYR A 166 -30.26 2.36 -7.94
N ASP A 167 -30.76 3.48 -8.45
CA ASP A 167 -30.54 3.86 -9.83
C ASP A 167 -29.04 4.01 -10.08
N PRO A 168 -28.43 3.13 -10.90
CA PRO A 168 -26.99 3.25 -11.21
C PRO A 168 -26.64 4.60 -11.85
N ASN A 169 -27.59 5.25 -12.51
CA ASN A 169 -27.40 6.57 -13.13
C ASN A 169 -27.29 7.68 -12.08
N SER A 170 -28.00 7.58 -10.96
CA SER A 170 -27.86 8.58 -9.86
C SER A 170 -26.50 8.52 -9.17
N ILE A 171 -25.81 7.37 -9.22
CA ILE A 171 -24.41 7.23 -8.74
C ILE A 171 -23.44 7.77 -9.79
N TYR A 172 -23.76 7.63 -11.07
CA TYR A 172 -22.93 8.06 -12.18
C TYR A 172 -22.89 9.58 -12.30
N ASP A 173 -24.03 10.24 -12.13
CA ASP A 173 -24.13 11.71 -12.14
C ASP A 173 -23.45 12.36 -10.92
N ARG A 174 -23.44 11.67 -9.76
CA ARG A 174 -22.65 12.08 -8.57
C ARG A 174 -21.16 11.74 -8.67
N CYS A 175 -20.78 10.90 -9.61
CA CYS A 175 -19.39 10.64 -9.98
C CYS A 175 -18.82 11.61 -11.02
N GLN A 176 -19.42 12.76 -11.23
CA GLN A 176 -18.67 13.93 -11.66
C GLN A 176 -17.74 14.29 -10.50
N CYS A 177 -16.60 13.67 -10.57
CA CYS A 177 -15.50 13.64 -9.66
C CYS A 177 -15.33 14.92 -8.84
N GLY A 178 -15.64 14.88 -7.55
CA GLY A 178 -14.89 15.66 -6.57
C GLY A 178 -15.57 16.84 -5.92
N GLN A 179 -16.44 17.61 -6.54
CA GLN A 179 -17.00 18.79 -5.87
C GLN A 179 -18.14 18.45 -4.89
N ASP A 180 -19.08 17.61 -5.32
CA ASP A 180 -20.27 17.33 -4.51
C ASP A 180 -19.99 16.38 -3.33
N ASP A 181 -19.09 15.41 -3.52
CA ASP A 181 -18.73 14.46 -2.46
C ASP A 181 -17.85 15.10 -1.38
N LEU A 182 -17.00 16.07 -1.73
CA LEU A 182 -16.20 16.80 -0.74
C LEU A 182 -17.05 17.82 0.03
N GLU A 183 -18.02 18.46 -0.63
CA GLU A 183 -18.98 19.35 0.03
C GLU A 183 -19.97 18.58 0.89
N ALA A 184 -20.46 17.43 0.43
CA ALA A 184 -21.29 16.54 1.23
C ALA A 184 -20.50 15.94 2.40
N PHE A 185 -19.22 15.59 2.19
CA PHE A 185 -18.31 15.11 3.23
C PHE A 185 -17.89 16.22 4.19
N SER A 186 -17.65 17.44 3.69
CA SER A 186 -17.43 18.65 4.52
C SER A 186 -18.67 19.00 5.36
N SER A 187 -19.85 18.93 4.77
CA SER A 187 -21.12 19.25 5.46
C SER A 187 -21.44 18.22 6.53
N GLN A 188 -21.16 16.93 6.28
CA GLN A 188 -21.37 15.87 7.27
C GLN A 188 -20.33 15.90 8.40
N MET A 189 -19.10 16.37 8.14
CA MET A 189 -18.08 16.56 9.19
C MET A 189 -18.29 17.86 10.01
N LEU A 190 -18.91 18.89 9.45
CA LEU A 190 -19.29 20.11 10.17
C LEU A 190 -20.43 19.86 11.18
N VAL A 191 -21.29 18.87 10.91
CA VAL A 191 -22.34 18.42 11.85
C VAL A 191 -21.75 17.57 13.01
N GLY A 192 -20.54 17.05 12.88
CA GLY A 192 -19.88 16.24 13.91
C GLY A 192 -19.23 16.97 15.09
N ASN A 193 -19.21 18.32 15.08
CA ASN A 193 -18.62 19.12 16.19
C ASN A 193 -19.63 19.96 16.98
N GLU A 194 -20.90 19.87 16.66
CA GLU A 194 -21.94 20.32 17.56
C GLU A 194 -22.42 19.10 18.38
N SER A 195 -21.86 18.95 19.55
CA SER A 195 -22.48 18.22 20.65
C SER A 195 -23.77 18.93 21.07
N SER A 196 -24.77 18.90 20.21
CA SER A 196 -26.14 19.17 20.52
C SER A 196 -26.99 18.07 19.92
N SER A 197 -27.33 17.07 20.73
CA SER A 197 -28.64 16.45 20.83
C SER A 197 -29.62 16.79 19.67
N LEU A 198 -29.35 16.26 18.48
CA LEU A 198 -30.36 15.83 17.56
C LEU A 198 -30.29 14.31 17.52
N GLU A 199 -30.58 13.69 18.65
CA GLU A 199 -31.29 12.42 18.66
C GLU A 199 -32.58 12.70 17.85
N GLU A 200 -32.56 12.43 16.54
CA GLU A 200 -33.81 12.14 15.84
C GLU A 200 -34.32 10.89 16.54
N ASP A 201 -35.18 11.06 17.53
CA ASP A 201 -35.90 10.00 18.20
C ASP A 201 -36.50 9.11 17.12
N GLY A 202 -36.03 7.86 17.06
CA GLY A 202 -36.50 6.93 16.04
C GLY A 202 -38.02 6.74 16.22
N ASP A 203 -38.77 6.86 15.13
CA ASP A 203 -40.23 6.68 15.08
C ASP A 203 -40.67 5.20 15.00
N VAL A 204 -39.67 4.27 15.05
CA VAL A 204 -39.91 2.81 15.15
C VAL A 204 -38.83 2.15 15.98
N SER A 205 -39.20 1.18 16.81
CA SER A 205 -38.29 0.42 17.65
C SER A 205 -38.39 -1.07 17.34
N PHE A 206 -37.23 -1.72 17.11
CA PHE A 206 -37.17 -3.16 16.97
C PHE A 206 -36.77 -3.82 18.29
N CYS A 207 -37.63 -4.72 18.77
CA CYS A 207 -37.39 -5.49 19.99
C CYS A 207 -36.66 -6.79 19.63
N ILE A 208 -35.50 -7.03 20.24
CA ILE A 208 -34.71 -8.25 20.01
C ILE A 208 -34.30 -8.78 21.39
N GLY A 209 -35.01 -9.80 21.86
CA GLY A 209 -34.91 -10.22 23.25
C GLY A 209 -35.37 -9.07 24.18
N ASP A 210 -34.55 -8.72 25.15
CA ASP A 210 -34.82 -7.65 26.11
C ASP A 210 -34.33 -6.25 25.67
N GLU A 211 -33.68 -6.16 24.48
CA GLU A 211 -33.14 -4.90 23.99
C GLU A 211 -34.00 -4.25 22.92
N LEU A 212 -33.97 -2.91 22.87
CA LEU A 212 -34.66 -2.07 21.91
C LEU A 212 -33.65 -1.33 21.03
N VAL A 213 -33.83 -1.43 19.71
CA VAL A 213 -33.06 -0.64 18.73
C VAL A 213 -34.01 0.37 18.09
N HIS A 214 -33.76 1.65 18.40
CA HIS A 214 -34.55 2.77 17.84
C HIS A 214 -34.08 3.13 16.45
N CYS A 215 -35.03 3.26 15.50
CA CYS A 215 -34.73 3.48 14.10
C CYS A 215 -35.66 4.53 13.50
N VAL A 216 -35.22 5.15 12.42
CA VAL A 216 -36.05 6.06 11.61
C VAL A 216 -36.77 5.24 10.54
N ARG A 217 -38.08 5.13 10.65
CA ARG A 217 -38.98 4.26 9.83
C ARG A 217 -38.72 4.39 8.33
N PHE A 218 -38.70 5.61 7.78
CA PHE A 218 -38.50 5.82 6.35
C PHE A 218 -37.10 5.45 5.88
N LYS A 219 -36.05 5.66 6.73
CA LYS A 219 -34.67 5.30 6.43
C LYS A 219 -34.52 3.76 6.35
N ILE A 220 -35.09 3.04 7.31
CA ILE A 220 -35.07 1.56 7.29
C ILE A 220 -35.87 1.03 6.10
N ALA A 221 -37.07 1.59 5.83
CA ALA A 221 -37.88 1.17 4.69
C ALA A 221 -37.19 1.39 3.34
N SER A 222 -36.30 2.38 3.25
CA SER A 222 -35.52 2.66 2.02
C SER A 222 -34.42 1.63 1.74
N LEU A 223 -34.10 0.75 2.71
CA LEU A 223 -33.02 -0.22 2.56
C LEU A 223 -33.39 -1.42 1.71
N SER A 224 -34.62 -1.88 1.78
CA SER A 224 -35.04 -3.07 1.04
C SER A 224 -36.55 -3.12 0.82
N GLY A 225 -36.98 -3.85 -0.22
CA GLY A 225 -38.37 -4.17 -0.48
C GLY A 225 -39.11 -4.79 0.71
N PRO A 226 -38.55 -5.80 1.38
CA PRO A 226 -39.14 -6.38 2.58
C PRO A 226 -39.36 -5.38 3.72
N PHE A 227 -38.37 -4.55 4.05
CA PHE A 227 -38.56 -3.50 5.04
C PHE A 227 -39.62 -2.48 4.65
N LYS A 228 -39.63 -2.07 3.37
CA LYS A 228 -40.64 -1.18 2.87
C LYS A 228 -42.04 -1.79 2.98
N ALA A 229 -42.21 -3.04 2.59
CA ALA A 229 -43.47 -3.75 2.70
C ALA A 229 -43.94 -3.89 4.16
N MET A 230 -43.02 -4.27 5.06
CA MET A 230 -43.30 -4.41 6.49
C MET A 230 -43.72 -3.08 7.15
N LEU A 231 -43.00 -1.99 6.86
CA LEU A 231 -43.15 -0.71 7.57
C LEU A 231 -44.23 0.22 6.95
N TYR A 232 -44.51 0.07 5.64
CA TYR A 232 -45.49 0.89 4.90
C TYR A 232 -46.49 0.11 4.09
N GLY A 233 -46.43 -1.22 4.11
CA GLY A 233 -47.39 -2.09 3.42
C GLY A 233 -48.62 -2.40 4.24
N SER A 234 -49.29 -3.49 3.88
CA SER A 234 -50.52 -3.97 4.53
C SER A 234 -50.28 -4.84 5.77
N PHE A 235 -49.06 -5.03 6.19
CA PHE A 235 -48.76 -5.83 7.37
C PHE A 235 -49.12 -5.13 8.67
N VAL A 236 -49.37 -5.90 9.72
CA VAL A 236 -49.72 -5.37 11.06
C VAL A 236 -48.60 -4.50 11.65
N GLU A 237 -47.37 -4.83 11.30
CA GLU A 237 -46.15 -4.11 11.73
C GLU A 237 -46.10 -2.66 11.23
N SER A 238 -46.77 -2.36 10.09
CA SER A 238 -46.83 -0.99 9.54
C SER A 238 -47.53 0.01 10.44
N ARG A 239 -48.38 -0.47 11.34
CA ARG A 239 -49.18 0.34 12.31
C ARG A 239 -48.57 0.34 13.71
N ARG A 240 -47.43 -0.32 13.92
CA ARG A 240 -46.80 -0.46 15.23
C ARG A 240 -45.51 0.39 15.29
N ASP A 241 -45.31 1.00 16.45
CA ASP A 241 -44.04 1.71 16.75
C ASP A 241 -43.01 0.78 17.39
N LYS A 242 -43.47 -0.42 17.87
CA LYS A 242 -42.59 -1.48 18.39
C LYS A 242 -42.84 -2.76 17.62
N ILE A 243 -41.78 -3.31 17.03
CA ILE A 243 -41.81 -4.52 16.19
C ILE A 243 -40.91 -5.57 16.81
N ASP A 244 -41.48 -6.75 17.07
CA ASP A 244 -40.74 -7.87 17.67
C ASP A 244 -39.95 -8.64 16.61
N PHE A 245 -38.61 -8.62 16.74
CA PHE A 245 -37.67 -9.35 15.90
C PHE A 245 -36.96 -10.50 16.63
N SER A 246 -37.39 -10.83 17.85
CA SER A 246 -36.75 -11.89 18.67
C SER A 246 -36.74 -13.27 17.99
N LYS A 247 -37.69 -13.51 17.05
CA LYS A 247 -37.82 -14.80 16.33
C LYS A 247 -37.20 -14.78 14.93
N THR A 248 -36.59 -13.68 14.51
CA THR A 248 -36.07 -13.55 13.14
C THR A 248 -34.63 -14.06 12.98
N GLY A 249 -33.96 -14.39 14.06
CA GLY A 249 -32.52 -14.76 14.04
C GLY A 249 -31.57 -13.58 13.87
N ILE A 250 -32.07 -12.34 13.83
CA ILE A 250 -31.25 -11.14 13.78
C ILE A 250 -30.73 -10.83 15.19
N SER A 251 -29.41 -10.59 15.34
CA SER A 251 -28.84 -10.15 16.61
C SER A 251 -29.08 -8.66 16.84
N VAL A 252 -28.96 -8.23 18.09
CA VAL A 252 -29.04 -6.80 18.47
C VAL A 252 -27.97 -5.99 17.74
N GLU A 253 -26.72 -6.50 17.70
CA GLU A 253 -25.61 -5.87 16.99
C GLU A 253 -25.88 -5.78 15.50
N GLY A 254 -26.47 -6.83 14.91
CA GLY A 254 -26.88 -6.85 13.53
C GLY A 254 -27.91 -5.76 13.23
N MET A 255 -28.92 -5.59 14.10
CA MET A 255 -29.93 -4.55 13.91
C MET A 255 -29.38 -3.14 14.15
N ARG A 256 -28.50 -2.95 15.12
CA ARG A 256 -27.75 -1.68 15.31
C ARG A 256 -26.92 -1.34 14.08
N ALA A 257 -26.26 -2.33 13.47
CA ALA A 257 -25.53 -2.12 12.23
C ALA A 257 -26.45 -1.69 11.08
N VAL A 258 -27.65 -2.28 10.97
CA VAL A 258 -28.70 -1.87 10.00
C VAL A 258 -29.18 -0.45 10.28
N GLU A 259 -29.37 -0.08 11.54
CA GLU A 259 -29.76 1.26 11.94
C GLU A 259 -28.68 2.29 11.53
N VAL A 260 -27.42 2.08 11.92
CA VAL A 260 -26.29 2.93 11.53
C VAL A 260 -26.18 3.04 10.00
N TYR A 261 -26.31 1.91 9.29
CA TYR A 261 -26.30 1.91 7.83
C TYR A 261 -27.45 2.72 7.22
N SER A 262 -28.64 2.65 7.82
CA SER A 262 -29.79 3.40 7.34
C SER A 262 -29.57 4.92 7.41
N ARG A 263 -28.85 5.41 8.40
CA ARG A 263 -28.54 6.83 8.62
C ARG A 263 -27.33 7.29 7.81
N THR A 264 -26.27 6.51 7.82
CA THR A 264 -24.94 6.93 7.33
C THR A 264 -24.60 6.33 5.97
N ARG A 265 -25.36 5.31 5.52
CA ARG A 265 -25.03 4.42 4.40
C ARG A 265 -23.67 3.71 4.60
N ARG A 266 -23.24 3.58 5.85
CA ARG A 266 -22.00 2.93 6.27
C ARG A 266 -22.31 1.98 7.42
N VAL A 267 -21.61 0.86 7.48
CA VAL A 267 -21.73 -0.12 8.59
C VAL A 267 -20.41 -0.12 9.35
N ALA A 268 -20.47 0.26 10.63
CA ALA A 268 -19.37 0.00 11.56
C ALA A 268 -19.56 -1.41 12.13
N MET A 269 -18.55 -2.26 12.03
CA MET A 269 -18.61 -3.65 12.46
C MET A 269 -17.46 -4.00 13.37
N GLU A 270 -17.75 -4.79 14.40
CA GLU A 270 -16.72 -5.48 15.16
C GLU A 270 -16.02 -6.54 14.32
N GLU A 271 -14.83 -6.97 14.74
CA GLU A 271 -13.95 -7.85 13.96
C GLU A 271 -14.65 -9.16 13.52
N ASN A 272 -15.40 -9.79 14.42
CA ASN A 272 -16.14 -11.02 14.13
C ASN A 272 -17.29 -10.82 13.12
N MET A 273 -17.98 -9.68 13.18
CA MET A 273 -18.99 -9.29 12.19
C MET A 273 -18.36 -8.97 10.84
N ALA A 274 -17.18 -8.38 10.84
CA ALA A 274 -16.46 -8.08 9.60
C ALA A 274 -16.11 -9.36 8.82
N LEU A 275 -15.69 -10.43 9.48
CA LEU A 275 -15.42 -11.72 8.84
C LEU A 275 -16.69 -12.34 8.25
N SER A 276 -17.79 -12.35 9.00
CA SER A 276 -19.07 -12.88 8.51
C SER A 276 -19.60 -12.07 7.33
N THR A 277 -19.49 -10.77 7.38
CA THR A 277 -19.88 -9.89 6.27
C THR A 277 -18.96 -10.06 5.06
N THR A 278 -17.67 -10.28 5.28
CA THR A 278 -16.73 -10.59 4.19
C THR A 278 -17.14 -11.89 3.48
N VAL A 279 -17.54 -12.93 4.21
CA VAL A 279 -18.07 -14.16 3.62
C VAL A 279 -19.31 -13.88 2.78
N MET A 280 -20.31 -13.18 3.34
CA MET A 280 -21.53 -12.83 2.59
C MET A 280 -21.25 -12.02 1.32
N LEU A 281 -20.28 -11.08 1.38
CA LEU A 281 -19.87 -10.30 0.22
C LEU A 281 -19.22 -11.17 -0.86
N LEU A 282 -18.36 -12.10 -0.46
CA LEU A 282 -17.67 -12.99 -1.38
C LEU A 282 -18.61 -14.02 -1.99
N GLU A 283 -19.55 -14.56 -1.21
CA GLU A 283 -20.64 -15.43 -1.71
C GLU A 283 -21.51 -14.67 -2.71
N GLY A 284 -21.86 -13.42 -2.42
CA GLY A 284 -22.59 -12.57 -3.36
C GLY A 284 -21.77 -12.27 -4.62
N LEU A 285 -20.47 -12.05 -4.53
CA LEU A 285 -19.60 -11.88 -5.69
C LEU A 285 -19.49 -13.15 -6.52
N GLU A 286 -19.44 -14.33 -5.90
CA GLU A 286 -19.45 -15.62 -6.60
C GLU A 286 -20.77 -15.86 -7.34
N GLU A 287 -21.90 -15.58 -6.68
CA GLU A 287 -23.25 -15.74 -7.25
C GLU A 287 -23.47 -14.81 -8.46
N PHE A 288 -23.00 -13.55 -8.39
CA PHE A 288 -23.17 -12.54 -9.45
C PHE A 288 -22.01 -12.48 -10.45
N ALA A 289 -21.00 -13.33 -10.32
CA ALA A 289 -19.88 -13.37 -11.24
C ALA A 289 -20.33 -13.83 -12.63
N THR A 290 -20.13 -13.00 -13.65
CA THR A 290 -20.41 -13.33 -15.06
C THR A 290 -19.23 -14.01 -15.73
N GLU A 291 -18.00 -13.69 -15.27
CA GLU A 291 -16.76 -14.21 -15.81
C GLU A 291 -16.16 -15.29 -14.91
N LYS A 292 -15.60 -16.34 -15.52
CA LYS A 292 -14.96 -17.45 -14.78
C LYS A 292 -13.89 -16.98 -13.80
N TRP A 293 -13.07 -15.99 -14.21
CA TRP A 293 -12.02 -15.48 -13.35
C TRP A 293 -12.54 -14.74 -12.10
N GLN A 294 -13.69 -14.07 -12.21
CA GLN A 294 -14.33 -13.41 -11.05
C GLN A 294 -14.81 -14.46 -10.05
N LYS A 295 -15.46 -15.50 -10.56
CA LYS A 295 -15.94 -16.63 -9.75
C LYS A 295 -14.76 -17.34 -9.06
N ALA A 296 -13.74 -17.71 -9.83
CA ALA A 296 -12.55 -18.38 -9.33
C ALA A 296 -11.86 -17.58 -8.24
N LEU A 297 -11.80 -16.26 -8.40
CA LEU A 297 -11.19 -15.38 -7.43
C LEU A 297 -12.02 -15.23 -6.15
N ALA A 298 -13.35 -15.12 -6.25
CA ALA A 298 -14.25 -15.09 -5.10
C ALA A 298 -14.13 -16.38 -4.27
N LEU A 299 -14.12 -17.54 -4.94
CA LEU A 299 -13.92 -18.85 -4.32
C LEU A 299 -12.56 -18.97 -3.63
N HIS A 300 -11.49 -18.51 -4.30
CA HIS A 300 -10.16 -18.47 -3.68
C HIS A 300 -10.15 -17.66 -2.38
N GLN A 301 -10.85 -16.53 -2.38
CA GLN A 301 -10.96 -15.67 -1.21
C GLN A 301 -11.75 -16.31 -0.07
N LEU A 302 -12.87 -16.97 -0.41
CA LEU A 302 -13.62 -17.73 0.57
C LEU A 302 -12.73 -18.80 1.21
N GLY A 303 -11.91 -19.49 0.40
CA GLY A 303 -10.90 -20.43 0.90
C GLY A 303 -9.94 -19.80 1.89
N CYS A 304 -9.43 -18.60 1.59
CA CYS A 304 -8.55 -17.87 2.51
C CYS A 304 -9.25 -17.52 3.84
N VAL A 305 -10.49 -17.04 3.79
CA VAL A 305 -11.27 -16.71 4.99
C VAL A 305 -11.50 -17.94 5.85
N MET A 306 -11.89 -19.06 5.23
CA MET A 306 -12.14 -20.32 5.96
C MET A 306 -10.84 -20.85 6.59
N LEU A 307 -9.71 -20.70 5.90
CA LEU A 307 -8.39 -21.08 6.44
C LEU A 307 -8.03 -20.24 7.68
N GLU A 308 -8.31 -18.95 7.65
CA GLU A 308 -8.10 -18.08 8.82
C GLU A 308 -9.03 -18.43 9.98
N ARG A 309 -10.27 -18.77 9.70
CA ARG A 309 -11.22 -19.29 10.70
C ARG A 309 -10.84 -20.67 11.23
N LYS A 310 -9.80 -21.30 10.70
CA LYS A 310 -9.39 -22.68 10.99
C LYS A 310 -10.45 -23.72 10.58
N GLU A 311 -11.37 -23.35 9.70
CA GLU A 311 -12.37 -24.23 9.09
C GLU A 311 -11.78 -24.96 7.90
N TYR A 312 -10.82 -25.86 8.15
CA TYR A 312 -9.97 -26.45 7.10
C TYR A 312 -10.73 -27.24 6.03
N LYS A 313 -11.86 -27.88 6.37
CA LYS A 313 -12.70 -28.60 5.39
C LYS A 313 -13.36 -27.63 4.41
N GLY A 314 -13.91 -26.52 4.92
CA GLY A 314 -14.49 -25.46 4.10
C GLY A 314 -13.42 -24.78 3.25
N ALA A 315 -12.25 -24.47 3.83
CA ALA A 315 -11.13 -23.89 3.10
C ALA A 315 -10.69 -24.78 1.91
N GLN A 316 -10.55 -26.09 2.14
CA GLN A 316 -10.19 -27.04 1.09
C GLN A 316 -11.23 -27.05 -0.03
N PHE A 317 -12.52 -27.14 0.32
CA PHE A 317 -13.61 -27.12 -0.64
C PHE A 317 -13.57 -25.89 -1.55
N TYR A 318 -13.45 -24.71 -0.97
CA TYR A 318 -13.42 -23.45 -1.75
C TYR A 318 -12.15 -23.32 -2.60
N PHE A 319 -11.00 -23.74 -2.11
CA PHE A 319 -9.77 -23.72 -2.92
C PHE A 319 -9.83 -24.72 -4.08
N GLU A 320 -10.35 -25.93 -3.87
CA GLU A 320 -10.54 -26.92 -4.93
C GLU A 320 -11.54 -26.39 -5.98
N ALA A 321 -12.66 -25.81 -5.56
CA ALA A 321 -13.63 -25.18 -6.46
C ALA A 321 -13.02 -24.00 -7.23
N ALA A 322 -12.12 -23.24 -6.62
CA ALA A 322 -11.40 -22.16 -7.31
C ALA A 322 -10.43 -22.70 -8.37
N VAL A 323 -9.75 -23.84 -8.11
CA VAL A 323 -8.91 -24.53 -9.10
C VAL A 323 -9.74 -24.99 -10.28
N ASP A 324 -10.89 -25.62 -10.04
CA ASP A 324 -11.81 -26.09 -11.07
C ASP A 324 -12.37 -24.92 -11.90
N ALA A 325 -12.52 -23.76 -11.30
CA ALA A 325 -12.91 -22.53 -11.99
C ALA A 325 -11.75 -21.84 -12.74
N GLY A 326 -10.51 -22.41 -12.68
CA GLY A 326 -9.35 -21.96 -13.43
C GLY A 326 -8.32 -21.14 -12.62
N HIS A 327 -8.47 -20.99 -11.31
CA HIS A 327 -7.50 -20.30 -10.46
C HIS A 327 -6.43 -21.27 -9.94
N VAL A 328 -5.45 -21.57 -10.77
CA VAL A 328 -4.39 -22.56 -10.50
C VAL A 328 -3.64 -22.31 -9.18
N TYR A 329 -3.48 -21.06 -8.79
CA TYR A 329 -2.78 -20.70 -7.54
C TYR A 329 -3.49 -21.20 -6.29
N SER A 330 -4.77 -21.52 -6.37
CA SER A 330 -5.53 -22.11 -5.26
C SER A 330 -5.00 -23.47 -4.86
N LEU A 331 -4.20 -24.15 -5.70
CA LEU A 331 -3.46 -25.36 -5.32
C LEU A 331 -2.51 -25.11 -4.13
N ALA A 332 -1.92 -23.92 -4.05
CA ALA A 332 -1.12 -23.53 -2.87
C ALA A 332 -2.00 -23.38 -1.63
N GLY A 333 -3.22 -22.88 -1.77
CA GLY A 333 -4.21 -22.84 -0.67
C GLY A 333 -4.62 -24.24 -0.21
N VAL A 334 -4.84 -25.17 -1.15
CA VAL A 334 -5.07 -26.59 -0.82
C VAL A 334 -3.87 -27.18 -0.08
N ALA A 335 -2.65 -26.91 -0.55
CA ALA A 335 -1.44 -27.39 0.10
C ALA A 335 -1.31 -26.85 1.55
N ARG A 336 -1.55 -25.54 1.74
CA ARG A 336 -1.55 -24.90 3.07
C ARG A 336 -2.58 -25.53 3.99
N THR A 337 -3.77 -25.81 3.47
CA THR A 337 -4.87 -26.43 4.24
C THR A 337 -4.49 -27.85 4.66
N LYS A 338 -3.92 -28.64 3.76
CA LYS A 338 -3.41 -29.99 4.08
C LYS A 338 -2.30 -29.94 5.13
N TYR A 339 -1.38 -28.99 5.05
CA TYR A 339 -0.36 -28.79 6.06
C TYR A 339 -0.95 -28.48 7.44
N LYS A 340 -1.96 -27.59 7.50
CA LYS A 340 -2.66 -27.28 8.77
C LYS A 340 -3.44 -28.48 9.34
N GLN A 341 -3.76 -29.45 8.50
CA GLN A 341 -4.34 -30.74 8.91
C GLN A 341 -3.30 -31.81 9.28
N GLY A 342 -2.01 -31.46 9.32
CA GLY A 342 -0.91 -32.38 9.64
C GLY A 342 -0.41 -33.23 8.46
N GLN A 343 -0.88 -32.96 7.24
CA GLN A 343 -0.50 -33.70 6.03
C GLN A 343 0.68 -33.03 5.29
N GLN A 344 1.79 -32.83 5.99
CA GLN A 344 2.95 -32.09 5.48
C GLN A 344 3.49 -32.63 4.14
N TYR A 345 3.64 -33.94 4.03
CA TYR A 345 4.14 -34.58 2.81
C TYR A 345 3.22 -34.37 1.60
N SER A 346 1.90 -34.45 1.81
CA SER A 346 0.92 -34.19 0.74
C SER A 346 0.99 -32.73 0.28
N ALA A 347 1.15 -31.78 1.20
CA ALA A 347 1.31 -30.38 0.91
C ALA A 347 2.59 -30.12 0.08
N PHE A 348 3.72 -30.72 0.49
CA PHE A 348 4.97 -30.61 -0.23
C PHE A 348 4.88 -31.15 -1.67
N ARG A 349 4.23 -32.29 -1.87
CA ARG A 349 4.02 -32.89 -3.21
C ARG A 349 3.16 -31.98 -4.10
N LEU A 350 2.09 -31.40 -3.57
CA LEU A 350 1.25 -30.47 -4.35
C LEU A 350 2.03 -29.25 -4.82
N MET A 351 2.87 -28.66 -3.94
CA MET A 351 3.70 -27.54 -4.35
C MET A 351 4.79 -27.96 -5.35
N ASN A 352 5.33 -29.17 -5.26
CA ASN A 352 6.25 -29.71 -6.25
C ASN A 352 5.59 -29.85 -7.62
N SER A 353 4.37 -30.40 -7.68
CA SER A 353 3.61 -30.45 -8.95
C SER A 353 3.41 -29.06 -9.53
N LEU A 354 2.99 -28.10 -8.71
CA LEU A 354 2.76 -26.74 -9.15
C LEU A 354 4.04 -26.09 -9.74
N ILE A 355 5.18 -26.25 -9.07
CA ILE A 355 6.48 -25.73 -9.52
C ILE A 355 6.95 -26.42 -10.80
N PHE A 356 6.64 -27.72 -10.99
CA PHE A 356 7.07 -28.48 -12.14
C PHE A 356 6.16 -28.26 -13.37
N GLU A 357 4.86 -28.12 -13.17
CA GLU A 357 3.88 -27.97 -14.24
C GLU A 357 3.81 -26.54 -14.79
N TYR A 358 4.14 -25.54 -13.98
CA TYR A 358 4.08 -24.15 -14.33
C TYR A 358 5.45 -23.48 -14.21
N LYS A 359 5.61 -22.33 -14.88
CA LYS A 359 6.83 -21.52 -14.74
C LYS A 359 7.04 -21.13 -13.27
N PRO A 360 8.15 -21.53 -12.65
CA PRO A 360 8.36 -21.31 -11.23
C PRO A 360 8.55 -19.82 -10.91
N VAL A 361 7.88 -19.35 -9.89
CA VAL A 361 8.01 -17.97 -9.36
C VAL A 361 8.35 -17.99 -7.88
N GLY A 362 8.94 -16.89 -7.39
CA GLY A 362 9.52 -16.83 -6.05
C GLY A 362 8.57 -17.24 -4.92
N TRP A 363 7.29 -16.82 -4.98
CA TRP A 363 6.32 -17.15 -3.94
C TRP A 363 6.02 -18.66 -3.84
N MET A 364 6.18 -19.44 -4.92
CA MET A 364 5.97 -20.89 -4.87
C MET A 364 7.03 -21.58 -4.00
N TYR A 365 8.28 -21.16 -4.13
CA TYR A 365 9.37 -21.64 -3.28
C TYR A 365 9.21 -21.16 -1.84
N GLN A 366 8.79 -19.89 -1.65
CA GLN A 366 8.45 -19.37 -0.33
C GLN A 366 7.39 -20.24 0.36
N GLU A 367 6.34 -20.63 -0.34
CA GLU A 367 5.29 -21.49 0.18
C GLU A 367 5.79 -22.91 0.46
N ARG A 368 6.54 -23.50 -0.50
CA ARG A 368 7.10 -24.85 -0.32
C ARG A 368 8.04 -24.92 0.88
N SER A 369 8.78 -23.84 1.16
CA SER A 369 9.66 -23.75 2.31
C SER A 369 8.95 -23.99 3.66
N LEU A 370 7.64 -23.73 3.73
CA LEU A 370 6.84 -24.01 4.93
C LEU A 370 6.75 -25.52 5.21
N TYR A 371 6.76 -26.33 4.15
CA TYR A 371 6.60 -27.78 4.20
C TYR A 371 7.91 -28.54 4.22
N GLY A 372 9.01 -27.89 3.79
CA GLY A 372 10.36 -28.44 3.82
C GLY A 372 11.00 -28.38 5.21
N VAL A 373 12.07 -29.15 5.41
CA VAL A 373 12.84 -29.16 6.65
C VAL A 373 14.34 -28.98 6.40
N GLY A 374 15.04 -28.41 7.35
CA GLY A 374 16.49 -28.29 7.32
C GLY A 374 17.03 -27.52 6.11
N ARG A 375 17.95 -28.11 5.38
CA ARG A 375 18.63 -27.50 4.23
C ARG A 375 17.69 -27.16 3.08
N GLU A 376 16.73 -28.02 2.78
CA GLU A 376 15.77 -27.79 1.69
C GLU A 376 14.98 -26.51 1.91
N LYS A 377 14.54 -26.26 3.13
CA LYS A 377 13.84 -25.03 3.50
C LYS A 377 14.66 -23.77 3.21
N ILE A 378 15.95 -23.80 3.56
CA ILE A 378 16.84 -22.65 3.33
C ILE A 378 17.12 -22.47 1.84
N MET A 379 17.29 -23.54 1.08
CA MET A 379 17.44 -23.48 -0.37
C MET A 379 16.20 -22.84 -1.01
N ASP A 380 15.01 -23.29 -0.64
CA ASP A 380 13.75 -22.70 -1.13
C ASP A 380 13.63 -21.21 -0.82
N LEU A 381 13.98 -20.77 0.40
CA LEU A 381 13.96 -19.36 0.77
C LEU A 381 14.97 -18.51 0.00
N ASN A 382 16.13 -19.08 -0.32
CA ASN A 382 17.12 -18.41 -1.16
C ASN A 382 16.64 -18.31 -2.61
N THR A 383 16.18 -19.40 -3.20
CA THR A 383 15.59 -19.40 -4.55
C THR A 383 14.39 -18.44 -4.65
N ALA A 384 13.56 -18.39 -3.61
CA ALA A 384 12.45 -17.45 -3.56
C ALA A 384 12.92 -15.99 -3.69
N THR A 385 14.00 -15.59 -2.98
CA THR A 385 14.54 -14.22 -3.07
C THR A 385 15.41 -13.99 -4.31
N GLU A 386 15.96 -15.01 -4.93
CA GLU A 386 16.65 -14.92 -6.22
C GLU A 386 15.65 -14.63 -7.36
N LEU A 387 14.47 -15.27 -7.31
CA LEU A 387 13.42 -15.08 -8.30
C LEU A 387 12.58 -13.80 -8.04
N ASP A 388 12.29 -13.52 -6.78
CA ASP A 388 11.54 -12.32 -6.38
C ASP A 388 12.14 -11.71 -5.09
N PRO A 389 13.07 -10.76 -5.22
CA PRO A 389 13.71 -10.11 -4.08
C PRO A 389 12.76 -9.22 -3.27
N THR A 390 11.52 -9.02 -3.71
CA THR A 390 10.50 -8.23 -3.00
C THR A 390 9.69 -9.02 -1.97
N LEU A 391 9.92 -10.33 -1.89
CA LEU A 391 9.27 -11.19 -0.88
C LEU A 391 9.89 -10.95 0.50
N SER A 392 9.10 -10.41 1.42
CA SER A 392 9.59 -10.05 2.77
C SER A 392 9.78 -11.26 3.69
N PHE A 393 8.98 -12.31 3.54
CA PHE A 393 9.01 -13.46 4.44
C PHE A 393 10.37 -14.18 4.48
N PRO A 394 11.07 -14.48 3.37
CA PRO A 394 12.36 -15.13 3.41
C PRO A 394 13.41 -14.37 4.22
N TYR A 395 13.44 -13.05 4.12
CA TYR A 395 14.35 -12.21 4.91
C TYR A 395 14.01 -12.25 6.40
N LYS A 396 12.72 -12.16 6.76
CA LYS A 396 12.27 -12.27 8.16
C LYS A 396 12.64 -13.63 8.75
N PHE A 397 12.43 -14.70 7.99
CA PHE A 397 12.79 -16.05 8.44
C PHE A 397 14.29 -16.16 8.69
N ARG A 398 15.13 -15.72 7.72
CA ARG A 398 16.60 -15.71 7.89
C ARG A 398 17.04 -14.82 9.05
N ALA A 399 16.39 -13.68 9.26
CA ALA A 399 16.68 -12.79 10.38
C ALA A 399 16.42 -13.48 11.73
N VAL A 400 15.25 -14.10 11.89
CA VAL A 400 14.93 -14.82 13.15
C VAL A 400 15.85 -16.03 13.35
N MET A 401 16.18 -16.76 12.29
CA MET A 401 17.16 -17.85 12.37
C MET A 401 18.53 -17.34 12.85
N LYS A 402 19.01 -16.21 12.34
CA LYS A 402 20.25 -15.58 12.82
C LYS A 402 20.18 -15.16 14.30
N VAL A 403 19.00 -14.75 14.77
CA VAL A 403 18.78 -14.46 16.19
C VAL A 403 18.89 -15.75 17.04
N GLU A 404 18.30 -16.86 16.58
CA GLU A 404 18.45 -18.17 17.23
C GLU A 404 19.93 -18.61 17.30
N GLU A 405 20.71 -18.25 16.28
CA GLU A 405 22.18 -18.44 16.23
C GLU A 405 22.98 -17.37 17.01
N LYS A 406 22.34 -16.46 17.72
CA LYS A 406 22.94 -15.33 18.48
C LYS A 406 23.65 -14.27 17.60
N GLN A 407 23.35 -14.21 16.32
CA GLN A 407 23.90 -13.26 15.36
C GLN A 407 22.98 -12.06 15.17
N ILE A 408 22.64 -11.34 16.25
CA ILE A 408 21.57 -10.31 16.25
C ILE A 408 21.86 -9.17 15.26
N ARG A 409 23.12 -8.72 15.14
CA ARG A 409 23.48 -7.66 14.18
C ARG A 409 23.26 -8.09 12.73
N ALA A 410 23.57 -9.33 12.40
CA ALA A 410 23.30 -9.87 11.07
C ALA A 410 21.79 -10.05 10.81
N ALA A 411 21.00 -10.32 11.85
CA ALA A 411 19.55 -10.35 11.76
C ALA A 411 18.96 -8.96 11.45
N ILE A 412 19.48 -7.92 12.10
CA ILE A 412 19.07 -6.53 11.82
C ILE A 412 19.34 -6.17 10.35
N GLN A 413 20.49 -6.57 9.80
CA GLN A 413 20.81 -6.32 8.38
C GLN A 413 19.83 -6.99 7.42
N GLU A 414 19.30 -8.18 7.75
CA GLU A 414 18.25 -8.81 6.91
C GLU A 414 16.94 -8.01 6.93
N ILE A 415 16.56 -7.45 8.08
CA ILE A 415 15.37 -6.59 8.18
C ILE A 415 15.59 -5.25 7.48
N ASP A 416 16.78 -4.66 7.58
CA ASP A 416 17.12 -3.41 6.90
C ASP A 416 16.97 -3.51 5.38
N LYS A 417 17.26 -4.67 4.78
CA LYS A 417 17.00 -4.92 3.35
C LYS A 417 15.53 -4.75 3.00
N ILE A 418 14.61 -5.29 3.83
CA ILE A 418 13.17 -5.15 3.60
C ILE A 418 12.75 -3.69 3.74
N ILE A 419 13.20 -3.02 4.79
CA ILE A 419 12.84 -1.62 5.07
C ILE A 419 13.28 -0.70 3.93
N GLY A 420 14.34 -1.03 3.22
CA GLY A 420 14.83 -0.27 2.07
C GLY A 420 13.81 -0.15 0.93
N PHE A 421 13.00 -1.19 0.70
CA PHE A 421 11.98 -1.17 -0.36
C PHE A 421 10.53 -1.23 0.15
N LYS A 422 10.30 -1.69 1.38
CA LYS A 422 8.95 -1.84 1.96
C LYS A 422 8.95 -1.55 3.45
N LEU A 423 8.55 -0.35 3.84
CA LEU A 423 8.33 -0.03 5.24
C LEU A 423 7.00 -0.62 5.71
N SER A 424 7.04 -1.48 6.73
CA SER A 424 5.85 -2.11 7.31
C SER A 424 5.95 -2.25 8.83
N PRO A 425 4.82 -2.24 9.56
CA PRO A 425 4.82 -2.31 11.02
C PRO A 425 5.54 -3.54 11.58
N ASP A 426 5.34 -4.71 10.98
CA ASP A 426 5.93 -5.96 11.40
C ASP A 426 7.45 -6.03 11.21
N CYS A 427 7.99 -5.34 10.18
CA CYS A 427 9.44 -5.21 10.02
C CYS A 427 10.04 -4.31 11.09
N LEU A 428 9.38 -3.18 11.39
CA LEU A 428 9.81 -2.28 12.48
C LEU A 428 9.70 -2.96 13.84
N GLU A 429 8.66 -3.76 14.07
CA GLU A 429 8.51 -4.58 15.29
C GLU A 429 9.68 -5.54 15.46
N LEU A 430 10.01 -6.34 14.43
CA LEU A 430 11.12 -7.28 14.50
C LEU A 430 12.45 -6.57 14.76
N ARG A 431 12.70 -5.45 14.06
CA ARG A 431 13.93 -4.69 14.28
C ARG A 431 13.99 -4.09 15.69
N ALA A 432 12.90 -3.50 16.18
CA ALA A 432 12.80 -3.02 17.55
C ALA A 432 13.06 -4.14 18.56
N TRP A 433 12.53 -5.32 18.33
CA TRP A 433 12.76 -6.49 19.19
C TRP A 433 14.24 -6.87 19.25
N PHE A 434 14.91 -6.88 18.09
CA PHE A 434 16.34 -7.21 18.02
C PHE A 434 17.24 -6.15 18.67
N VAL A 435 16.93 -4.85 18.49
CA VAL A 435 17.72 -3.78 19.11
C VAL A 435 17.47 -3.68 20.62
N ILE A 436 16.28 -4.02 21.13
CA ILE A 436 16.03 -4.18 22.57
C ILE A 436 16.93 -5.30 23.14
N ALA A 437 17.10 -6.40 22.41
CA ALA A 437 17.98 -7.48 22.85
C ALA A 437 19.47 -7.08 22.88
N LEU A 438 19.85 -6.03 22.13
CA LEU A 438 21.17 -5.40 22.19
C LEU A 438 21.27 -4.27 23.24
N GLU A 439 20.19 -4.01 23.99
CA GLU A 439 20.06 -2.92 24.96
C GLU A 439 20.15 -1.51 24.33
N ASP A 440 19.96 -1.38 22.99
CA ASP A 440 19.88 -0.12 22.29
C ASP A 440 18.44 0.42 22.34
N TYR A 441 18.08 1.01 23.45
CA TYR A 441 16.72 1.50 23.71
C TYR A 441 16.36 2.75 22.90
N GLU A 442 17.34 3.54 22.48
CA GLU A 442 17.12 4.71 21.64
C GLU A 442 16.68 4.29 20.23
N SER A 443 17.37 3.33 19.62
CA SER A 443 16.97 2.77 18.33
C SER A 443 15.64 2.02 18.42
N ALA A 444 15.38 1.34 19.52
CA ALA A 444 14.09 0.68 19.75
C ALA A 444 12.94 1.70 19.80
N LEU A 445 13.07 2.77 20.57
CA LEU A 445 12.08 3.85 20.63
C LEU A 445 11.84 4.50 19.28
N ARG A 446 12.92 4.73 18.49
CA ARG A 446 12.80 5.23 17.13
C ARG A 446 11.89 4.33 16.28
N ASP A 447 12.15 3.04 16.28
CA ASP A 447 11.42 2.09 15.43
C ASP A 447 9.97 1.92 15.91
N ILE A 448 9.72 1.84 17.22
CA ILE A 448 8.37 1.72 17.79
C ILE A 448 7.54 2.98 17.52
N ARG A 449 8.09 4.18 17.73
CA ARG A 449 7.40 5.43 17.45
C ARG A 449 7.07 5.57 15.95
N ALA A 450 8.01 5.19 15.06
CA ALA A 450 7.76 5.16 13.63
C ALA A 450 6.67 4.12 13.28
N LEU A 451 6.67 2.95 13.91
CA LEU A 451 5.63 1.93 13.75
C LEU A 451 4.25 2.47 14.13
N LEU A 452 4.14 3.17 15.26
CA LEU A 452 2.87 3.76 15.71
C LEU A 452 2.35 4.85 14.76
N THR A 453 3.22 5.50 13.98
CA THR A 453 2.76 6.38 12.90
C THR A 453 2.11 5.62 11.75
N LEU A 454 2.58 4.40 11.46
CA LEU A 454 2.02 3.53 10.43
C LEU A 454 0.71 2.89 10.89
N LYS A 455 0.69 2.39 12.11
CA LYS A 455 -0.46 1.71 12.70
C LYS A 455 -0.62 2.10 14.19
N PRO A 456 -1.44 3.09 14.50
CA PRO A 456 -1.80 3.41 15.88
C PRO A 456 -2.39 2.19 16.60
N ASN A 457 -2.23 2.14 17.92
CA ASN A 457 -2.70 1.04 18.77
C ASN A 457 -2.13 -0.35 18.39
N TYR A 458 -0.94 -0.39 17.77
CA TYR A 458 -0.31 -1.66 17.40
C TYR A 458 0.08 -2.47 18.62
N MET A 459 -0.32 -3.74 18.63
CA MET A 459 0.05 -4.71 19.65
C MET A 459 1.33 -5.43 19.24
N MET A 460 2.38 -5.26 20.03
CA MET A 460 3.72 -5.82 19.79
C MET A 460 3.90 -7.19 20.44
N PHE A 461 4.96 -7.89 20.07
CA PHE A 461 5.37 -9.19 20.63
C PHE A 461 4.27 -10.24 20.52
N ASN A 462 3.73 -10.41 19.30
CA ASN A 462 2.60 -11.28 19.01
C ASN A 462 1.33 -10.91 19.82
N GLY A 463 1.03 -9.63 19.91
CA GLY A 463 -0.18 -9.12 20.52
C GLY A 463 -0.17 -9.02 22.05
N LYS A 464 1.00 -9.11 22.70
CA LYS A 464 1.11 -9.17 24.15
C LYS A 464 1.26 -7.82 24.84
N VAL A 465 1.79 -6.82 24.13
CA VAL A 465 2.07 -5.50 24.69
C VAL A 465 1.66 -4.42 23.69
N SER A 466 0.95 -3.38 24.13
CA SER A 466 0.66 -2.25 23.25
C SER A 466 1.95 -1.45 22.97
N GLY A 467 2.10 -0.94 21.75
CA GLY A 467 3.26 -0.13 21.38
C GLY A 467 3.40 1.12 22.25
N ASP A 468 2.29 1.76 22.60
CA ASP A 468 2.28 2.95 23.47
C ASP A 468 2.82 2.62 24.88
N HIS A 469 2.38 1.52 25.48
CA HIS A 469 2.89 1.08 26.77
C HIS A 469 4.39 0.74 26.73
N LEU A 470 4.85 0.14 25.62
CA LEU A 470 6.28 -0.13 25.45
C LEU A 470 7.09 1.16 25.30
N VAL A 471 6.54 2.18 24.61
CA VAL A 471 7.17 3.52 24.54
C VAL A 471 7.29 4.13 25.95
N GLU A 472 6.26 4.05 26.78
CA GLU A 472 6.31 4.53 28.18
C GLU A 472 7.42 3.83 28.97
N LEU A 473 7.49 2.50 28.91
CA LEU A 473 8.52 1.71 29.61
C LEU A 473 9.94 2.06 29.17
N LEU A 474 10.14 2.26 27.86
CA LEU A 474 11.45 2.59 27.30
C LEU A 474 11.83 4.06 27.56
N ASN A 475 10.86 4.95 27.62
CA ASN A 475 11.10 6.39 27.92
C ASN A 475 11.84 6.61 29.25
N HIS A 476 11.64 5.74 30.23
CA HIS A 476 12.36 5.83 31.51
C HIS A 476 13.84 5.44 31.42
N ARG A 477 14.27 4.86 30.29
CA ARG A 477 15.66 4.37 30.08
C ARG A 477 16.46 5.23 29.13
N VAL A 478 15.82 6.21 28.49
CA VAL A 478 16.43 7.08 27.48
C VAL A 478 16.28 8.54 27.93
N GLN A 479 17.25 9.36 27.60
CA GLN A 479 17.17 10.79 27.88
C GLN A 479 15.96 11.41 27.18
N GLN A 480 15.12 12.08 27.94
CA GLN A 480 13.94 12.77 27.40
C GLN A 480 14.37 14.11 26.77
N TRP A 481 13.81 14.40 25.60
CA TRP A 481 14.03 15.65 24.89
C TRP A 481 12.99 16.68 25.25
N SER A 482 13.45 17.94 25.43
CA SER A 482 12.51 19.07 25.47
C SER A 482 11.85 19.28 24.09
N LEU A 483 10.80 20.10 24.03
CA LEU A 483 10.15 20.43 22.76
C LEU A 483 11.11 21.12 21.79
N ALA A 484 12.02 21.98 22.32
CA ALA A 484 13.04 22.63 21.52
C ALA A 484 14.03 21.61 20.93
N ASP A 485 14.48 20.65 21.75
CA ASP A 485 15.34 19.56 21.29
C ASP A 485 14.67 18.71 20.22
N CYS A 486 13.38 18.41 20.35
CA CYS A 486 12.60 17.71 19.35
C CYS A 486 12.60 18.44 17.99
N TRP A 487 12.43 19.77 17.98
CA TRP A 487 12.52 20.55 16.73
C TRP A 487 13.93 20.51 16.13
N MET A 488 14.97 20.59 16.95
CA MET A 488 16.35 20.47 16.49
C MET A 488 16.62 19.09 15.91
N GLN A 489 16.21 18.04 16.59
CA GLN A 489 16.32 16.65 16.13
C GLN A 489 15.52 16.39 14.84
N LEU A 490 14.32 16.94 14.74
CA LEU A 490 13.53 16.83 13.51
C LEU A 490 14.25 17.49 12.33
N TYR A 491 14.81 18.68 12.54
CA TYR A 491 15.57 19.36 11.49
C TYR A 491 16.81 18.58 11.05
N GLU A 492 17.57 18.06 12.01
CA GLU A 492 18.79 17.27 11.73
C GLU A 492 18.47 15.98 10.98
N ARG A 493 17.49 15.18 11.46
CA ARG A 493 17.09 13.92 10.83
C ARG A 493 16.47 14.13 9.46
N TRP A 494 15.63 15.14 9.30
CA TRP A 494 15.09 15.51 8.00
C TRP A 494 16.18 15.89 7.01
N SER A 495 17.17 16.65 7.46
CA SER A 495 18.29 17.11 6.64
C SER A 495 19.24 15.97 6.26
N SER A 496 19.40 14.96 7.10
CA SER A 496 20.20 13.75 6.83
C SER A 496 19.43 12.65 6.11
N VAL A 497 18.16 12.90 5.71
CA VAL A 497 17.29 11.92 5.04
C VAL A 497 16.99 10.69 5.92
N ASP A 498 17.02 10.85 7.23
CA ASP A 498 16.54 9.84 8.19
C ASP A 498 15.03 9.99 8.36
N ASP A 499 14.28 9.45 7.41
CA ASP A 499 12.81 9.57 7.37
C ASP A 499 12.15 8.82 8.53
N ILE A 500 12.66 7.66 8.92
CA ILE A 500 12.14 6.86 10.06
C ILE A 500 12.40 7.61 11.37
N GLY A 501 13.59 8.14 11.56
CA GLY A 501 13.90 8.97 12.72
C GLY A 501 13.07 10.25 12.77
N SER A 502 12.81 10.87 11.63
CA SER A 502 11.93 12.05 11.54
C SER A 502 10.49 11.72 11.94
N LEU A 503 9.94 10.57 11.50
CA LEU A 503 8.62 10.06 11.92
C LEU A 503 8.57 9.85 13.44
N ALA A 504 9.60 9.26 14.01
CA ALA A 504 9.67 9.00 15.45
C ALA A 504 9.67 10.29 16.29
N VAL A 505 10.40 11.31 15.86
CA VAL A 505 10.41 12.61 16.52
C VAL A 505 9.06 13.32 16.42
N ILE A 506 8.44 13.32 15.24
CA ILE A 506 7.09 13.90 15.06
C ILE A 506 6.07 13.17 15.91
N HIS A 507 6.13 11.85 15.99
CA HIS A 507 5.24 11.07 16.86
C HIS A 507 5.38 11.51 18.33
N GLN A 508 6.61 11.64 18.82
CA GLN A 508 6.86 12.14 20.19
C GLN A 508 6.26 13.54 20.42
N MET A 509 6.39 14.44 19.44
CA MET A 509 5.83 15.79 19.54
C MET A 509 4.30 15.76 19.52
N LEU A 510 3.67 14.90 18.72
CA LEU A 510 2.22 14.74 18.63
C LEU A 510 1.60 14.07 19.86
N VAL A 511 2.34 13.22 20.58
CA VAL A 511 1.89 12.71 21.88
C VAL A 511 1.75 13.86 22.89
N ASN A 512 2.64 14.86 22.84
CA ASN A 512 2.59 16.03 23.73
C ASN A 512 1.55 17.09 23.28
N ASP A 513 1.37 17.26 21.98
CA ASP A 513 0.42 18.22 21.37
C ASP A 513 -0.29 17.59 20.16
N PRO A 514 -1.33 16.75 20.40
CA PRO A 514 -2.05 16.08 19.33
C PRO A 514 -2.89 17.03 18.46
N ALA A 515 -3.14 18.27 18.92
CA ALA A 515 -3.89 19.27 18.16
C ALA A 515 -3.05 20.04 17.13
N LYS A 516 -1.73 19.80 17.06
CA LYS A 516 -0.84 20.55 16.16
C LYS A 516 -0.97 20.08 14.72
N SER A 517 -1.81 20.76 13.94
CA SER A 517 -2.10 20.44 12.52
C SER A 517 -0.84 20.35 11.65
N LEU A 518 0.13 21.24 11.84
CA LEU A 518 1.39 21.28 11.10
C LEU A 518 2.21 19.99 11.27
N LEU A 519 2.22 19.38 12.45
CA LEU A 519 2.97 18.13 12.69
C LEU A 519 2.30 16.95 11.98
N TRP A 520 0.97 16.85 11.99
CA TRP A 520 0.24 15.86 11.20
C TRP A 520 0.51 16.01 9.71
N PHE A 521 0.52 17.25 9.22
CA PHE A 521 0.87 17.52 7.81
C PHE A 521 2.29 17.09 7.47
N ARG A 522 3.29 17.40 8.31
CA ARG A 522 4.67 16.97 8.10
C ARG A 522 4.84 15.45 8.15
N GLN A 523 4.14 14.80 9.08
CA GLN A 523 4.12 13.34 9.15
C GLN A 523 3.58 12.74 7.85
N SER A 524 2.53 13.32 7.27
CA SER A 524 1.98 12.85 6.00
C SER A 524 2.98 12.95 4.86
N LEU A 525 3.74 14.02 4.76
CA LEU A 525 4.76 14.21 3.73
C LEU A 525 5.90 13.17 3.81
N LEU A 526 6.30 12.81 5.03
CA LEU A 526 7.29 11.74 5.25
C LEU A 526 6.73 10.37 4.84
N LEU A 527 5.50 10.10 5.22
CA LEU A 527 4.84 8.83 4.90
C LEU A 527 4.61 8.66 3.38
N LEU A 528 4.34 9.76 2.65
CA LEU A 528 4.29 9.74 1.19
C LEU A 528 5.65 9.38 0.58
N ARG A 529 6.74 9.96 1.08
CA ARG A 529 8.10 9.62 0.62
C ARG A 529 8.45 8.14 0.86
N LEU A 530 7.95 7.58 1.93
CA LEU A 530 8.14 6.17 2.31
C LEU A 530 7.14 5.22 1.63
N ASN A 531 6.35 5.73 0.69
CA ASN A 531 5.30 4.99 -0.03
C ASN A 531 4.24 4.36 0.90
N CYS A 532 4.01 4.98 2.06
CA CYS A 532 3.01 4.56 3.04
C CYS A 532 1.71 5.38 2.88
N GLN A 533 1.13 5.32 1.68
CA GLN A 533 0.02 6.19 1.25
C GLN A 533 -1.15 6.20 2.24
N LYS A 534 -1.59 5.03 2.74
CA LYS A 534 -2.72 4.96 3.70
C LYS A 534 -2.48 5.75 4.98
N ALA A 535 -1.31 5.59 5.58
CA ALA A 535 -0.94 6.32 6.79
C ALA A 535 -0.80 7.83 6.50
N ALA A 536 -0.24 8.20 5.34
CA ALA A 536 -0.12 9.57 4.89
C ALA A 536 -1.49 10.26 4.77
N MET A 537 -2.45 9.60 4.14
CA MET A 537 -3.81 10.11 3.96
C MET A 537 -4.54 10.30 5.30
N ARG A 538 -4.36 9.36 6.24
CA ARG A 538 -4.86 9.53 7.61
C ARG A 538 -4.29 10.80 8.26
N CYS A 539 -2.98 11.01 8.16
CA CYS A 539 -2.32 12.18 8.75
C CYS A 539 -2.78 13.49 8.10
N LEU A 540 -3.01 13.52 6.76
CA LEU A 540 -3.57 14.68 6.06
C LEU A 540 -4.97 15.02 6.56
N ARG A 541 -5.82 14.02 6.78
CA ARG A 541 -7.16 14.24 7.35
C ARG A 541 -7.09 14.78 8.78
N LEU A 542 -6.19 14.24 9.61
CA LEU A 542 -5.98 14.75 10.95
C LEU A 542 -5.44 16.19 10.93
N ALA A 543 -4.50 16.50 10.02
CA ALA A 543 -4.03 17.87 9.81
C ALA A 543 -5.18 18.82 9.48
N ARG A 544 -6.06 18.42 8.57
CA ARG A 544 -7.26 19.19 8.21
C ARG A 544 -8.21 19.39 9.40
N ASN A 545 -8.48 18.31 10.15
CA ASN A 545 -9.44 18.35 11.25
C ASN A 545 -8.94 19.20 12.44
N HIS A 546 -7.63 19.24 12.67
CA HIS A 546 -7.00 20.05 13.71
C HIS A 546 -6.63 21.47 13.22
N SER A 547 -6.86 21.79 11.94
CA SER A 547 -6.56 23.10 11.41
C SER A 547 -7.51 24.15 11.99
N SER A 548 -6.95 25.21 12.57
CA SER A 548 -7.70 26.34 13.14
C SER A 548 -8.11 27.39 12.10
N SER A 549 -7.47 27.40 10.94
CA SER A 549 -7.68 28.42 9.91
C SER A 549 -8.22 27.82 8.61
N VAL A 550 -9.08 28.59 7.94
CA VAL A 550 -9.67 28.17 6.66
C VAL A 550 -8.62 28.03 5.57
N HIS A 551 -7.62 28.92 5.54
CA HIS A 551 -6.58 28.86 4.51
C HIS A 551 -5.69 27.60 4.66
N GLU A 552 -5.32 27.21 5.89
CA GLU A 552 -4.57 25.96 6.13
C GLU A 552 -5.39 24.72 5.76
N ARG A 553 -6.69 24.72 6.09
CA ARG A 553 -7.59 23.62 5.72
C ARG A 553 -7.64 23.42 4.21
N LEU A 554 -7.75 24.51 3.44
CA LEU A 554 -7.72 24.45 1.98
C LEU A 554 -6.39 23.90 1.45
N ILE A 555 -5.25 24.20 2.09
CA ILE A 555 -3.95 23.63 1.71
C ILE A 555 -3.94 22.12 1.94
N TYR A 556 -4.38 21.66 3.10
CA TYR A 556 -4.38 20.24 3.43
C TYR A 556 -5.37 19.45 2.55
N GLU A 557 -6.53 20.02 2.26
CA GLU A 557 -7.46 19.48 1.27
C GLU A 557 -6.84 19.43 -0.13
N GLY A 558 -6.13 20.48 -0.52
CA GLY A 558 -5.44 20.54 -1.80
C GLY A 558 -4.36 19.47 -1.95
N TRP A 559 -3.57 19.20 -0.92
CA TRP A 559 -2.59 18.10 -0.92
C TRP A 559 -3.28 16.74 -1.00
N LEU A 560 -4.38 16.56 -0.27
CA LEU A 560 -5.18 15.34 -0.33
C LEU A 560 -5.71 15.08 -1.75
N LEU A 561 -6.30 16.12 -2.38
CA LEU A 561 -6.82 16.05 -3.73
C LEU A 561 -5.72 15.79 -4.77
N TYR A 562 -4.57 16.46 -4.64
CA TYR A 562 -3.43 16.22 -5.51
C TYR A 562 -2.95 14.76 -5.45
N ASP A 563 -2.76 14.21 -4.25
CA ASP A 563 -2.28 12.84 -4.05
C ASP A 563 -3.29 11.79 -4.51
N THR A 564 -4.59 12.11 -4.44
CA THR A 564 -5.68 11.27 -4.96
C THR A 564 -5.91 11.43 -6.48
N GLY A 565 -5.17 12.30 -7.16
CA GLY A 565 -5.21 12.49 -8.62
C GLY A 565 -6.23 13.55 -9.09
N HIS A 566 -6.87 14.31 -8.18
CA HIS A 566 -7.81 15.40 -8.47
C HIS A 566 -7.04 16.72 -8.57
N ARG A 567 -6.34 16.88 -9.66
CA ARG A 567 -5.38 17.96 -9.84
C ARG A 567 -6.02 19.35 -9.98
N GLU A 568 -7.10 19.46 -10.74
CA GLU A 568 -7.78 20.75 -10.98
C GLU A 568 -8.40 21.29 -9.70
N GLU A 569 -8.99 20.42 -8.92
CA GLU A 569 -9.55 20.75 -7.61
C GLU A 569 -8.46 21.14 -6.61
N ALA A 570 -7.31 20.47 -6.66
CA ALA A 570 -6.15 20.85 -5.84
C ALA A 570 -5.66 22.26 -6.19
N LEU A 571 -5.60 22.62 -7.48
CA LEU A 571 -5.29 23.98 -7.95
C LEU A 571 -6.31 25.00 -7.44
N SER A 572 -7.61 24.70 -7.58
CA SER A 572 -8.68 25.56 -7.07
C SER A 572 -8.56 25.79 -5.56
N ARG A 573 -8.24 24.76 -4.77
CA ARG A 573 -8.03 24.90 -3.32
C ARG A 573 -6.80 25.77 -3.00
N ALA A 574 -5.71 25.60 -3.73
CA ALA A 574 -4.51 26.41 -3.58
C ALA A 574 -4.79 27.90 -3.89
N GLU A 575 -5.51 28.19 -4.97
CA GLU A 575 -5.90 29.56 -5.36
C GLU A 575 -6.82 30.23 -4.34
N LYS A 576 -7.84 29.51 -3.87
CA LYS A 576 -8.71 29.98 -2.79
C LYS A 576 -7.92 30.26 -1.51
N SER A 577 -6.95 29.39 -1.17
CA SER A 577 -6.09 29.63 -0.01
C SER A 577 -5.23 30.88 -0.18
N ILE A 578 -4.61 31.10 -1.34
CA ILE A 578 -3.79 32.29 -1.65
C ILE A 578 -4.63 33.58 -1.57
N SER A 579 -5.91 33.53 -2.02
CA SER A 579 -6.80 34.69 -1.97
C SER A 579 -7.18 35.10 -0.53
N ILE A 580 -7.19 34.14 0.40
CA ILE A 580 -7.46 34.39 1.82
C ILE A 580 -6.19 34.88 2.51
N GLN A 581 -5.10 34.14 2.34
CA GLN A 581 -3.81 34.45 2.96
C GLN A 581 -2.66 33.94 2.11
N ARG A 582 -1.74 34.84 1.76
CA ARG A 582 -0.49 34.48 1.08
C ARG A 582 0.41 33.71 2.04
N SER A 583 0.71 32.47 1.73
CA SER A 583 1.53 31.58 2.55
C SER A 583 2.48 30.75 1.70
N PHE A 584 3.60 30.33 2.29
CA PHE A 584 4.55 29.45 1.64
C PHE A 584 3.87 28.19 1.10
N GLU A 585 3.08 27.50 1.93
CA GLU A 585 2.49 26.22 1.59
C GLU A 585 1.45 26.32 0.46
N ALA A 586 0.71 27.43 0.39
CA ALA A 586 -0.27 27.64 -0.67
C ALA A 586 0.39 27.87 -2.03
N PHE A 587 1.43 28.72 -2.11
CA PHE A 587 2.20 28.91 -3.34
C PHE A 587 2.94 27.66 -3.74
N PHE A 588 3.53 26.95 -2.75
CA PHE A 588 4.26 25.72 -3.00
C PHE A 588 3.35 24.61 -3.54
N LEU A 589 2.16 24.43 -2.98
CA LEU A 589 1.17 23.49 -3.49
C LEU A 589 0.78 23.82 -4.93
N LYS A 590 0.47 25.09 -5.22
CA LYS A 590 0.12 25.54 -6.58
C LYS A 590 1.25 25.25 -7.56
N ALA A 591 2.47 25.65 -7.21
CA ALA A 591 3.65 25.40 -8.03
C ALA A 591 3.90 23.89 -8.26
N TYR A 592 3.79 23.10 -7.21
CA TYR A 592 4.03 21.65 -7.26
C TYR A 592 2.99 20.96 -8.16
N THR A 593 1.72 21.34 -8.03
CA THR A 593 0.63 20.79 -8.84
C THR A 593 0.77 21.15 -10.33
N LEU A 594 1.23 22.37 -10.64
CA LEU A 594 1.48 22.79 -12.02
C LEU A 594 2.71 22.08 -12.61
N ALA A 595 3.77 21.88 -11.83
CA ALA A 595 5.01 21.26 -12.28
C ALA A 595 4.90 19.76 -12.59
N ASP A 596 3.81 19.10 -12.19
CA ASP A 596 3.57 17.66 -12.46
C ASP A 596 3.13 17.36 -13.91
N THR A 597 3.07 18.38 -14.78
CA THR A 597 2.83 18.21 -16.22
C THR A 597 4.11 18.50 -17.02
N ASN A 598 4.14 18.07 -18.28
CA ASN A 598 5.16 18.53 -19.20
C ASN A 598 5.04 20.05 -19.33
N LEU A 599 6.02 20.75 -18.78
CA LEU A 599 6.05 22.19 -18.73
C LEU A 599 6.51 22.72 -20.10
N ASP A 600 5.67 23.52 -20.74
CA ASP A 600 6.10 24.43 -21.79
C ASP A 600 6.86 25.63 -21.18
N PRO A 601 7.53 26.46 -21.98
CA PRO A 601 8.31 27.60 -21.48
C PRO A 601 7.49 28.64 -20.66
N GLU A 602 6.20 28.80 -20.99
CA GLU A 602 5.30 29.73 -20.34
C GLU A 602 4.89 29.19 -18.95
N SER A 603 4.49 27.94 -18.90
CA SER A 603 4.17 27.23 -17.66
C SER A 603 5.37 27.16 -16.72
N SER A 604 6.59 26.92 -17.25
CA SER A 604 7.84 26.94 -16.48
C SER A 604 8.07 28.31 -15.85
N SER A 605 7.85 29.38 -16.56
CA SER A 605 7.97 30.75 -16.03
C SER A 605 6.99 31.02 -14.89
N THR A 606 5.76 30.54 -15.02
CA THR A 606 4.72 30.66 -13.98
C THR A 606 5.11 29.88 -12.73
N VAL A 607 5.60 28.64 -12.88
CA VAL A 607 6.04 27.82 -11.73
C VAL A 607 7.24 28.45 -11.03
N ILE A 608 8.20 29.02 -11.77
CA ILE A 608 9.34 29.76 -11.21
C ILE A 608 8.82 30.91 -10.32
N GLN A 609 7.93 31.76 -10.86
CA GLN A 609 7.34 32.89 -10.12
C GLN A 609 6.65 32.43 -8.84
N LEU A 610 5.86 31.33 -8.90
CA LEU A 610 5.16 30.79 -7.73
C LEU A 610 6.12 30.27 -6.67
N LEU A 611 7.22 29.61 -7.05
CA LEU A 611 8.24 29.14 -6.11
C LEU A 611 9.01 30.31 -5.49
N GLU A 612 9.31 31.37 -6.26
CA GLU A 612 9.93 32.59 -5.74
C GLU A 612 8.98 33.31 -4.76
N GLU A 613 7.70 33.41 -5.06
CA GLU A 613 6.69 33.96 -4.13
C GLU A 613 6.59 33.12 -2.85
N ALA A 614 6.62 31.78 -2.98
CA ALA A 614 6.66 30.91 -1.83
C ALA A 614 7.90 31.21 -0.94
N LEU A 615 9.08 31.35 -1.55
CA LEU A 615 10.32 31.63 -0.83
C LEU A 615 10.36 33.00 -0.14
N ARG A 616 9.57 33.98 -0.63
CA ARG A 616 9.37 35.31 0.02
C ARG A 616 8.46 35.20 1.25
N CYS A 617 7.60 34.18 1.32
CA CYS A 617 6.72 33.98 2.47
C CYS A 617 7.48 33.42 3.67
N PRO A 618 7.06 33.75 4.92
CA PRO A 618 7.61 33.12 6.12
C PRO A 618 7.43 31.60 6.07
N SER A 619 8.53 30.87 6.31
CA SER A 619 8.51 29.42 6.38
C SER A 619 9.73 28.94 7.17
N ASP A 620 9.69 27.70 7.64
CA ASP A 620 10.84 27.05 8.23
C ASP A 620 11.86 26.53 7.17
N GLY A 621 13.08 26.24 7.62
CA GLY A 621 14.16 25.80 6.74
C GLY A 621 13.90 24.47 6.03
N LEU A 622 13.09 23.58 6.61
CA LEU A 622 12.81 22.25 6.03
C LEU A 622 12.11 22.37 4.67
N ARG A 623 11.09 23.22 4.59
CA ARG A 623 10.30 23.41 3.37
C ARG A 623 10.98 24.34 2.37
N LYS A 624 11.67 25.35 2.84
CA LYS A 624 12.48 26.26 1.97
C LYS A 624 13.54 25.50 1.20
N GLY A 625 14.21 24.54 1.83
CA GLY A 625 15.19 23.69 1.14
C GLY A 625 14.56 22.90 -0.01
N GLN A 626 13.36 22.35 0.19
CA GLN A 626 12.64 21.64 -0.85
C GLN A 626 12.21 22.58 -1.99
N ALA A 627 11.70 23.76 -1.68
CA ALA A 627 11.31 24.74 -2.71
C ALA A 627 12.53 25.20 -3.54
N LEU A 628 13.67 25.47 -2.90
CA LEU A 628 14.92 25.81 -3.60
C LEU A 628 15.40 24.65 -4.49
N ASN A 629 15.31 23.40 -4.00
CA ASN A 629 15.65 22.23 -4.80
C ASN A 629 14.76 22.10 -6.03
N ASN A 630 13.44 22.29 -5.88
CA ASN A 630 12.51 22.24 -7.00
C ASN A 630 12.71 23.38 -7.98
N LEU A 631 12.98 24.59 -7.48
CA LEU A 631 13.30 25.75 -8.31
C LEU A 631 14.59 25.50 -9.13
N GLY A 632 15.62 24.93 -8.49
CA GLY A 632 16.82 24.50 -9.17
C GLY A 632 16.57 23.51 -10.28
N SER A 633 15.67 22.53 -10.08
CA SER A 633 15.31 21.55 -11.10
C SER A 633 14.67 22.22 -12.33
N ILE A 634 13.74 23.15 -12.13
CA ILE A 634 13.08 23.86 -13.23
C ILE A 634 14.07 24.76 -13.95
N TYR A 635 15.01 25.41 -13.24
CA TYR A 635 16.08 26.17 -13.90
C TYR A 635 17.00 25.27 -14.75
N VAL A 636 17.28 24.03 -14.33
CA VAL A 636 18.02 23.06 -15.16
C VAL A 636 17.25 22.78 -16.44
N ASP A 637 15.94 22.49 -16.32
CA ASP A 637 15.09 22.16 -17.48
C ASP A 637 14.94 23.37 -18.44
N CYS A 638 15.02 24.59 -17.92
CA CYS A 638 15.08 25.83 -18.71
C CYS A 638 16.48 26.19 -19.23
N GLY A 639 17.52 25.36 -19.02
CA GLY A 639 18.89 25.62 -19.43
C GLY A 639 19.63 26.69 -18.61
N LYS A 640 19.03 27.23 -17.53
CA LYS A 640 19.59 28.27 -16.66
C LYS A 640 20.51 27.68 -15.58
N LEU A 641 21.60 27.04 -16.00
CA LEU A 641 22.43 26.18 -15.13
C LEU A 641 23.10 26.92 -13.96
N ASP A 642 23.46 28.20 -14.12
CA ASP A 642 24.07 28.96 -13.03
C ASP A 642 23.07 29.29 -11.93
N GLN A 643 21.86 29.72 -12.31
CA GLN A 643 20.77 29.96 -11.36
C GLN A 643 20.35 28.67 -10.64
N ALA A 644 20.33 27.55 -11.34
CA ALA A 644 20.09 26.24 -10.75
C ALA A 644 21.16 25.89 -9.70
N ALA A 645 22.45 26.08 -10.04
CA ALA A 645 23.55 25.83 -9.11
C ALA A 645 23.45 26.69 -7.84
N ASP A 646 23.08 27.96 -7.98
CA ASP A 646 22.91 28.86 -6.84
C ASP A 646 21.74 28.45 -5.94
N CYS A 647 20.61 28.00 -6.54
CA CYS A 647 19.50 27.46 -5.78
C CYS A 647 19.92 26.20 -4.99
N TYR A 648 20.62 25.26 -5.62
CA TYR A 648 21.08 24.05 -4.94
C TYR A 648 22.11 24.34 -3.86
N LYS A 649 23.08 25.24 -4.09
CA LYS A 649 24.04 25.67 -3.07
C LYS A 649 23.33 26.33 -1.88
N THR A 650 22.33 27.18 -2.16
CA THR A 650 21.53 27.81 -1.11
C THR A 650 20.74 26.77 -0.31
N ALA A 651 20.18 25.76 -0.99
CA ALA A 651 19.51 24.64 -0.35
C ALA A 651 20.47 23.82 0.54
N LEU A 652 21.72 23.58 0.07
CA LEU A 652 22.75 22.91 0.85
C LEU A 652 23.18 23.72 2.09
N ASN A 653 23.24 25.04 1.97
CA ASN A 653 23.58 25.93 3.11
C ASN A 653 22.56 25.82 4.26
N ILE A 654 21.27 25.54 3.92
CA ILE A 654 20.26 25.26 4.91
C ILE A 654 20.07 23.74 5.15
N LYS A 655 21.11 22.97 4.87
CA LYS A 655 21.23 21.52 5.12
C LYS A 655 20.20 20.64 4.37
N HIS A 656 19.69 21.07 3.22
CA HIS A 656 18.86 20.23 2.38
C HIS A 656 19.71 19.26 1.56
N THR A 657 20.09 18.13 2.14
CA THR A 657 21.06 17.16 1.61
C THR A 657 20.73 16.64 0.20
N ARG A 658 19.43 16.51 -0.14
CA ARG A 658 19.02 16.04 -1.48
C ARG A 658 19.46 16.99 -2.61
N ALA A 659 19.78 18.24 -2.33
CA ALA A 659 20.27 19.19 -3.33
C ALA A 659 21.65 18.82 -3.92
N HIS A 660 22.44 17.96 -3.26
CA HIS A 660 23.64 17.36 -3.86
C HIS A 660 23.35 16.67 -5.19
N GLN A 661 22.20 15.95 -5.30
CA GLN A 661 21.81 15.29 -6.54
C GLN A 661 21.52 16.28 -7.66
N GLY A 662 20.81 17.37 -7.36
CA GLY A 662 20.55 18.44 -8.33
C GLY A 662 21.83 19.16 -8.79
N LEU A 663 22.72 19.44 -7.84
CA LEU A 663 24.02 20.07 -8.14
C LEU A 663 24.91 19.16 -8.99
N ALA A 664 24.94 17.86 -8.70
CA ALA A 664 25.64 16.87 -9.52
C ALA A 664 25.12 16.84 -10.96
N ARG A 665 23.79 16.90 -11.17
CA ARG A 665 23.18 17.03 -12.51
C ARG A 665 23.66 18.28 -13.25
N VAL A 666 23.74 19.42 -12.55
CA VAL A 666 24.28 20.66 -13.15
C VAL A 666 25.73 20.51 -13.57
N TYR A 667 26.58 19.91 -12.73
CA TYR A 667 27.98 19.65 -13.09
C TYR A 667 28.13 18.70 -14.28
N HIS A 668 27.31 17.66 -14.32
CA HIS A 668 27.30 16.72 -15.45
C HIS A 668 26.93 17.40 -16.76
N ILE A 669 25.85 18.22 -16.80
CA ILE A 669 25.46 18.99 -17.98
C ILE A 669 26.59 19.97 -18.42
N LYS A 670 27.36 20.49 -17.47
CA LYS A 670 28.54 21.32 -17.73
C LYS A 670 29.80 20.51 -18.12
N ASN A 671 29.68 19.20 -18.39
CA ASN A 671 30.80 18.30 -18.67
C ASN A 671 31.85 18.19 -17.54
N GLN A 672 31.47 18.44 -16.30
CA GLN A 672 32.31 18.30 -15.11
C GLN A 672 32.01 17.00 -14.39
N GLN A 673 32.27 15.87 -15.03
CA GLN A 673 31.86 14.53 -14.58
C GLN A 673 32.42 14.17 -13.21
N LYS A 674 33.72 14.45 -12.96
CA LYS A 674 34.34 14.22 -11.65
C LYS A 674 33.66 15.00 -10.54
N ALA A 675 33.34 16.28 -10.75
CA ALA A 675 32.65 17.10 -9.77
C ALA A 675 31.23 16.57 -9.48
N ALA A 676 30.54 16.06 -10.50
CA ALA A 676 29.24 15.41 -10.35
C ALA A 676 29.35 14.13 -9.49
N PHE A 677 30.35 13.30 -9.74
CA PHE A 677 30.62 12.09 -8.95
C PHE A 677 30.93 12.42 -7.48
N ASP A 678 31.80 13.42 -7.25
CA ASP A 678 32.18 13.86 -5.90
C ASP A 678 30.96 14.39 -5.12
N GLU A 679 30.04 15.12 -5.77
CA GLU A 679 28.80 15.59 -5.13
C GLU A 679 27.86 14.44 -4.74
N MET A 680 27.75 13.44 -5.59
CA MET A 680 26.95 12.25 -5.24
C MET A 680 27.59 11.42 -4.14
N THR A 681 28.92 11.39 -4.07
CA THR A 681 29.65 10.73 -2.98
C THR A 681 29.35 11.41 -1.64
N LYS A 682 29.34 12.75 -1.59
CA LYS A 682 28.93 13.52 -0.39
C LYS A 682 27.47 13.21 0.03
N LEU A 683 26.58 12.98 -0.93
CA LEU A 683 25.21 12.55 -0.63
C LEU A 683 25.20 11.16 0.00
N ILE A 684 25.92 10.20 -0.58
CA ILE A 684 25.97 8.82 -0.10
C ILE A 684 26.59 8.77 1.33
N GLU A 685 27.63 9.54 1.62
CA GLU A 685 28.20 9.65 2.96
C GLU A 685 27.19 10.04 4.03
N LYS A 686 26.19 10.85 3.68
CA LYS A 686 25.11 11.30 4.58
C LYS A 686 23.87 10.41 4.55
N ALA A 687 23.66 9.69 3.47
CA ALA A 687 22.46 8.89 3.21
C ALA A 687 22.84 7.50 2.65
N HIS A 688 23.57 6.71 3.42
CA HIS A 688 24.14 5.40 3.04
C HIS A 688 23.10 4.40 2.51
N TYR A 689 21.85 4.50 2.95
CA TYR A 689 20.77 3.61 2.56
C TYR A 689 19.94 4.15 1.38
N SER A 690 20.37 5.20 0.71
CA SER A 690 19.65 5.78 -0.41
C SER A 690 20.00 5.07 -1.74
N ALA A 691 19.21 4.09 -2.13
CA ALA A 691 19.38 3.39 -3.41
C ALA A 691 19.42 4.38 -4.61
N SER A 692 18.61 5.45 -4.56
CA SER A 692 18.61 6.46 -5.63
C SER A 692 19.91 7.25 -5.73
N ALA A 693 20.66 7.39 -4.64
CA ALA A 693 21.94 8.09 -4.66
C ALA A 693 23.00 7.26 -5.39
N TYR A 694 23.07 5.95 -5.15
CA TYR A 694 23.94 5.04 -5.88
C TYR A 694 23.57 4.97 -7.37
N GLU A 695 22.28 4.82 -7.69
CA GLU A 695 21.80 4.84 -9.07
C GLU A 695 22.21 6.10 -9.80
N LYS A 696 22.08 7.28 -9.17
CA LYS A 696 22.48 8.54 -9.79
C LYS A 696 24.00 8.72 -9.86
N ARG A 697 24.76 8.17 -8.93
CA ARG A 697 26.23 8.24 -9.00
C ARG A 697 26.77 7.40 -10.16
N SER A 698 26.13 6.26 -10.45
CA SER A 698 26.52 5.41 -11.59
C SER A 698 26.44 6.11 -12.96
N GLU A 699 25.66 7.18 -13.09
CA GLU A 699 25.59 7.99 -14.32
C GLU A 699 26.83 8.86 -14.53
N TYR A 700 27.68 9.05 -13.50
CA TYR A 700 28.79 10.01 -13.47
C TYR A 700 30.17 9.35 -13.34
N CYS A 701 30.26 8.03 -13.44
CA CYS A 701 31.50 7.28 -13.31
C CYS A 701 31.74 6.37 -14.53
N ASP A 702 32.88 5.69 -14.53
CA ASP A 702 33.20 4.68 -15.54
C ASP A 702 32.34 3.40 -15.35
N ARG A 703 32.39 2.49 -16.35
CA ARG A 703 31.57 1.30 -16.42
C ARG A 703 31.77 0.33 -15.25
N GLU A 704 33.00 0.22 -14.73
CA GLU A 704 33.30 -0.69 -13.62
C GLU A 704 32.74 -0.15 -12.29
N GLN A 705 32.95 1.13 -12.01
CA GLN A 705 32.40 1.79 -10.82
C GLN A 705 30.86 1.83 -10.87
N ALA A 706 30.29 2.05 -12.05
CA ALA A 706 28.85 2.03 -12.25
C ALA A 706 28.23 0.68 -11.89
N LYS A 707 28.90 -0.42 -12.21
CA LYS A 707 28.44 -1.77 -11.87
C LYS A 707 28.30 -1.97 -10.34
N ASP A 708 29.28 -1.52 -9.57
CA ASP A 708 29.23 -1.64 -8.11
C ASP A 708 28.11 -0.78 -7.52
N ASP A 709 27.94 0.44 -8.00
CA ASP A 709 26.86 1.33 -7.59
C ASP A 709 25.48 0.78 -7.92
N LEU A 710 25.29 0.23 -9.11
CA LEU A 710 24.03 -0.36 -9.52
C LEU A 710 23.71 -1.67 -8.77
N ASN A 711 24.72 -2.44 -8.42
CA ASN A 711 24.55 -3.61 -7.54
C ASN A 711 24.12 -3.18 -6.14
N MET A 712 24.73 -2.13 -5.59
CA MET A 712 24.32 -1.58 -4.31
C MET A 712 22.90 -1.00 -4.37
N ALA A 713 22.54 -0.31 -5.45
CA ALA A 713 21.19 0.23 -5.64
C ALA A 713 20.12 -0.88 -5.63
N THR A 714 20.37 -2.00 -6.35
CA THR A 714 19.43 -3.15 -6.36
C THR A 714 19.41 -3.93 -5.05
N LEU A 715 20.52 -3.96 -4.30
CA LEU A 715 20.56 -4.57 -2.97
C LEU A 715 19.70 -3.79 -1.96
N LEU A 716 19.73 -2.47 -2.02
CA LEU A 716 18.98 -1.58 -1.13
C LEU A 716 17.50 -1.48 -1.53
N ASP A 717 17.20 -1.44 -2.83
CA ASP A 717 15.86 -1.34 -3.37
C ASP A 717 15.73 -2.11 -4.70
N PRO A 718 15.29 -3.37 -4.65
CA PRO A 718 15.13 -4.19 -5.85
C PRO A 718 13.98 -3.72 -6.77
N LEU A 719 13.14 -2.79 -6.33
CA LEU A 719 12.08 -2.21 -7.16
C LEU A 719 12.57 -1.13 -8.13
N ARG A 720 13.83 -0.75 -8.06
CA ARG A 720 14.43 0.21 -9.01
C ARG A 720 14.76 -0.49 -10.32
N THR A 721 14.19 -0.01 -11.41
CA THR A 721 14.25 -0.69 -12.72
C THR A 721 15.42 -0.23 -13.59
N TYR A 722 15.93 0.99 -13.36
CA TYR A 722 17.08 1.52 -14.09
C TYR A 722 18.34 0.62 -14.01
N PRO A 723 18.75 0.10 -12.84
CA PRO A 723 19.90 -0.78 -12.74
C PRO A 723 19.80 -2.03 -13.63
N TYR A 724 18.65 -2.66 -13.71
CA TYR A 724 18.44 -3.83 -14.56
C TYR A 724 18.55 -3.47 -16.04
N ARG A 725 17.93 -2.36 -16.45
CA ARG A 725 18.01 -1.88 -17.85
C ARG A 725 19.43 -1.53 -18.25
N TYR A 726 20.17 -0.87 -17.39
CA TYR A 726 21.57 -0.52 -17.65
C TYR A 726 22.44 -1.78 -17.80
N ARG A 727 22.35 -2.73 -16.84
CA ARG A 727 23.12 -3.99 -16.93
C ARG A 727 22.76 -4.79 -18.17
N ALA A 728 21.49 -4.88 -18.52
CA ALA A 728 21.05 -5.56 -19.74
C ALA A 728 21.59 -4.88 -21.01
N ALA A 729 21.56 -3.56 -21.08
CA ALA A 729 22.14 -2.82 -22.21
C ALA A 729 23.66 -3.07 -22.34
N VAL A 730 24.39 -3.06 -21.22
CA VAL A 730 25.81 -3.39 -21.17
C VAL A 730 26.10 -4.81 -21.67
N LEU A 731 25.28 -5.79 -21.25
CA LEU A 731 25.42 -7.16 -21.70
C LEU A 731 25.14 -7.33 -23.21
N MET A 732 24.18 -6.57 -23.74
CA MET A 732 23.93 -6.53 -25.19
C MET A 732 25.13 -5.96 -25.97
N ASP A 733 25.73 -4.86 -25.47
CA ASP A 733 26.95 -4.29 -26.09
C ASP A 733 28.12 -5.28 -26.05
N ASP A 734 28.20 -6.11 -24.99
CA ASP A 734 29.21 -7.17 -24.86
C ASP A 734 28.89 -8.45 -25.65
N GLN A 735 27.82 -8.43 -26.46
CA GLN A 735 27.33 -9.59 -27.25
C GLN A 735 26.88 -10.80 -26.39
N LYS A 736 26.46 -10.54 -25.16
CA LYS A 736 25.93 -11.53 -24.22
C LYS A 736 24.39 -11.49 -24.17
N GLU A 737 23.78 -11.75 -25.30
CA GLU A 737 22.34 -11.59 -25.53
C GLU A 737 21.48 -12.39 -24.54
N ALA A 738 21.85 -13.66 -24.29
CA ALA A 738 21.11 -14.51 -23.36
C ALA A 738 21.12 -13.99 -21.92
N GLU A 739 22.29 -13.50 -21.44
CA GLU A 739 22.42 -12.91 -20.11
C GLU A 739 21.63 -11.58 -19.99
N ALA A 740 21.61 -10.77 -21.07
CA ALA A 740 20.85 -9.53 -21.13
C ALA A 740 19.33 -9.77 -21.01
N LEU A 741 18.82 -10.75 -21.77
CA LEU A 741 17.42 -11.15 -21.68
C LEU A 741 17.05 -11.73 -20.31
N GLU A 742 17.95 -12.54 -19.72
CA GLU A 742 17.74 -13.10 -18.39
C GLU A 742 17.64 -12.01 -17.31
N GLU A 743 18.50 -10.98 -17.38
CA GLU A 743 18.51 -9.86 -16.45
C GLU A 743 17.17 -9.09 -16.48
N LEU A 744 16.65 -8.77 -17.67
CA LEU A 744 15.34 -8.11 -17.83
C LEU A 744 14.19 -9.05 -17.41
N THR A 745 14.25 -10.32 -17.77
CA THR A 745 13.21 -11.30 -17.46
C THR A 745 13.05 -11.48 -15.95
N LYS A 746 14.14 -11.54 -15.20
CA LYS A 746 14.12 -11.56 -13.74
C LYS A 746 13.39 -10.36 -13.15
N ALA A 747 13.71 -9.17 -13.62
CA ALA A 747 13.09 -7.95 -13.12
C ALA A 747 11.60 -7.83 -13.50
N ILE A 748 11.26 -8.16 -14.74
CA ILE A 748 9.88 -8.14 -15.27
C ILE A 748 8.98 -9.12 -14.53
N ALA A 749 9.50 -10.26 -14.06
CA ALA A 749 8.74 -11.26 -13.34
C ALA A 749 8.09 -10.72 -12.05
N PHE A 750 8.73 -9.78 -11.35
CA PHE A 750 8.18 -9.20 -10.13
C PHE A 750 7.77 -7.73 -10.27
N LYS A 751 8.30 -7.01 -11.27
CA LYS A 751 7.93 -5.64 -11.60
C LYS A 751 7.91 -5.39 -13.11
N PRO A 752 6.86 -5.77 -13.83
CA PRO A 752 6.69 -5.39 -15.22
C PRO A 752 6.53 -3.87 -15.33
N GLU A 753 7.45 -3.23 -16.01
CA GLU A 753 7.45 -1.80 -16.29
C GLU A 753 7.56 -1.57 -17.79
N LEU A 754 6.84 -0.54 -18.28
CA LEU A 754 6.79 -0.19 -19.69
C LEU A 754 8.17 -0.18 -20.36
N GLN A 755 9.14 0.52 -19.77
CA GLN A 755 10.47 0.70 -20.35
C GLN A 755 11.31 -0.58 -20.34
N MET A 756 11.11 -1.49 -19.38
CA MET A 756 11.78 -2.79 -19.39
C MET A 756 11.20 -3.71 -20.45
N LEU A 757 9.88 -3.73 -20.60
CA LEU A 757 9.18 -4.49 -21.64
C LEU A 757 9.58 -3.99 -23.03
N HIS A 758 9.57 -2.67 -23.24
CA HIS A 758 10.00 -2.06 -24.50
C HIS A 758 11.46 -2.42 -24.83
N LEU A 759 12.38 -2.31 -23.86
CA LEU A 759 13.79 -2.64 -24.08
C LEU A 759 13.98 -4.13 -24.41
N ARG A 760 13.28 -5.03 -23.71
CA ARG A 760 13.37 -6.46 -24.00
C ARG A 760 12.76 -6.80 -25.36
N ALA A 761 11.65 -6.15 -25.75
CA ALA A 761 11.07 -6.28 -27.09
C ALA A 761 12.06 -5.87 -28.20
N ALA A 762 12.77 -4.74 -27.99
CA ALA A 762 13.80 -4.29 -28.94
C ALA A 762 14.98 -5.29 -29.04
N PHE A 763 15.36 -5.92 -27.94
CA PHE A 763 16.39 -6.98 -27.95
C PHE A 763 15.91 -8.22 -28.71
N TYR A 764 14.67 -8.67 -28.47
CA TYR A 764 14.10 -9.78 -29.24
C TYR A 764 13.99 -9.47 -30.72
N GLU A 765 13.59 -8.23 -31.11
CA GLU A 765 13.56 -7.80 -32.51
C GLU A 765 14.96 -7.88 -33.15
N SER A 766 16.00 -7.37 -32.45
CA SER A 766 17.38 -7.40 -32.96
C SER A 766 17.93 -8.81 -33.15
N MET A 767 17.48 -9.76 -32.34
CA MET A 767 17.82 -11.17 -32.42
C MET A 767 16.96 -11.96 -33.43
N GLY A 768 15.91 -11.34 -33.98
CA GLY A 768 15.01 -11.97 -34.96
C GLY A 768 13.86 -12.78 -34.34
N ASP A 769 13.70 -12.80 -33.00
CA ASP A 769 12.55 -13.42 -32.33
C ASP A 769 11.34 -12.45 -32.32
N LYS A 770 10.63 -12.44 -33.43
CA LYS A 770 9.48 -11.58 -33.66
C LYS A 770 8.30 -11.89 -32.73
N THR A 771 8.14 -13.16 -32.36
CA THR A 771 7.01 -13.61 -31.51
C THR A 771 7.13 -13.05 -30.11
N SER A 772 8.28 -13.21 -29.48
CA SER A 772 8.56 -12.67 -28.16
C SER A 772 8.56 -11.13 -28.15
N ALA A 773 9.09 -10.50 -29.22
CA ALA A 773 9.07 -9.06 -29.39
C ALA A 773 7.64 -8.50 -29.44
N LEU A 774 6.74 -9.11 -30.23
CA LEU A 774 5.34 -8.69 -30.30
C LEU A 774 4.62 -8.87 -28.96
N GLN A 775 4.84 -9.99 -28.27
CA GLN A 775 4.25 -10.24 -26.94
C GLN A 775 4.66 -9.16 -25.91
N ASP A 776 5.93 -8.81 -25.86
CA ASP A 776 6.43 -7.75 -24.97
C ASP A 776 5.89 -6.37 -25.37
N CYS A 777 5.78 -6.06 -26.66
CA CYS A 777 5.15 -4.83 -27.14
C CYS A 777 3.67 -4.75 -26.74
N GLU A 778 2.91 -5.83 -26.89
CA GLU A 778 1.50 -5.91 -26.49
C GLU A 778 1.33 -5.69 -24.99
N ALA A 779 2.18 -6.33 -24.16
CA ALA A 779 2.18 -6.12 -22.72
C ALA A 779 2.53 -4.66 -22.35
N ALA A 780 3.51 -4.07 -23.02
CA ALA A 780 3.89 -2.68 -22.82
C ALA A 780 2.77 -1.71 -23.23
N LEU A 781 2.11 -1.94 -24.36
CA LEU A 781 0.96 -1.14 -24.83
C LEU A 781 -0.29 -1.34 -23.95
N CYS A 782 -0.41 -2.46 -23.26
CA CYS A 782 -1.42 -2.64 -22.25
C CYS A 782 -1.19 -1.68 -21.04
N LEU A 783 0.08 -1.42 -20.68
CA LEU A 783 0.44 -0.45 -19.65
C LEU A 783 0.29 1.00 -20.14
N ASP A 784 0.71 1.32 -21.35
CA ASP A 784 0.55 2.63 -21.98
C ASP A 784 0.22 2.51 -23.48
N PRO A 785 -1.08 2.60 -23.84
CA PRO A 785 -1.52 2.47 -25.23
C PRO A 785 -0.97 3.54 -26.19
N ASN A 786 -0.52 4.68 -25.66
CA ASN A 786 -0.06 5.82 -26.46
C ASN A 786 1.47 5.98 -26.48
N HIS A 787 2.22 4.99 -26.01
CA HIS A 787 3.69 5.07 -26.02
C HIS A 787 4.21 4.94 -27.45
N SER A 788 4.64 6.06 -28.03
CA SER A 788 5.05 6.19 -29.44
C SER A 788 6.10 5.17 -29.86
N ASP A 789 7.19 5.09 -29.11
CA ASP A 789 8.32 4.22 -29.43
C ASP A 789 7.95 2.73 -29.46
N THR A 790 7.04 2.32 -28.58
CA THR A 790 6.54 0.93 -28.54
C THR A 790 5.55 0.67 -29.68
N LEU A 791 4.73 1.64 -30.05
CA LEU A 791 3.85 1.54 -31.22
C LEU A 791 4.68 1.41 -32.52
N ASP A 792 5.72 2.19 -32.67
CA ASP A 792 6.62 2.12 -33.83
C ASP A 792 7.34 0.77 -33.89
N LEU A 793 7.83 0.28 -32.76
CA LEU A 793 8.45 -1.04 -32.65
C LEU A 793 7.45 -2.16 -32.97
N TYR A 794 6.24 -2.10 -32.43
CA TYR A 794 5.17 -3.08 -32.66
C TYR A 794 4.82 -3.16 -34.15
N ASN A 795 4.52 -2.00 -34.77
CA ASN A 795 4.16 -1.92 -36.19
C ASN A 795 5.27 -2.46 -37.09
N ARG A 796 6.53 -2.05 -36.85
CA ARG A 796 7.69 -2.52 -37.60
C ARG A 796 7.90 -4.03 -37.50
N THR A 797 7.75 -4.59 -36.28
CA THR A 797 7.90 -6.02 -36.03
C THR A 797 6.75 -6.82 -36.68
N GLN A 798 5.54 -6.27 -36.66
CA GLN A 798 4.36 -6.88 -37.28
C GLN A 798 4.50 -6.92 -38.81
N ASP A 799 4.95 -5.83 -39.44
CA ASP A 799 5.23 -5.76 -40.88
C ASP A 799 6.31 -6.76 -41.28
N GLN A 800 7.34 -6.92 -40.48
CA GLN A 800 8.40 -7.92 -40.74
C GLN A 800 7.89 -9.36 -40.57
N ALA A 801 6.98 -9.60 -39.63
CA ALA A 801 6.37 -10.93 -39.43
C ALA A 801 5.48 -11.32 -40.61
N THR A 802 4.67 -10.39 -41.14
CA THR A 802 3.78 -10.61 -42.27
C THR A 802 4.54 -10.80 -43.60
N ARG A 803 5.71 -10.20 -43.78
CA ARG A 803 6.56 -10.39 -44.97
C ARG A 803 7.34 -11.72 -44.97
N SER A 804 7.41 -12.38 -43.84
CA SER A 804 8.16 -13.64 -43.65
C SER A 804 7.28 -14.91 -43.86
N ILE A 805 5.96 -14.70 -43.96
CA ILE A 805 4.97 -15.70 -44.33
C ILE A 805 4.71 -15.63 -45.84
#